data_e50b7d54d5d84009716b8796fcc8dd06
#
_entry.id   e50b7d54d5d84009716b8796fcc8dd06
#
_cell.length_a   1.000
_cell.length_b   1.000
_cell.length_c   1.000
_cell.angle_alpha   90.00
_cell.angle_beta   90.00
_cell.angle_gamma   90.00
#
_symmetry.space_group_name_H-M   'P 1'
#
loop_
_entity.id
_entity.type
_entity.pdbx_description
1 polymer ?
#
loop_
_entity_poly.entity_id
_entity_poly.type
_entity_poly.pdbx_seq_one_letter_code
_entity_poly.pdbx_strand_id
1 'polypeptide(L)'
;MTGSRYSQIMTREIVIVRHPVSVCVPVNHKVTLRVRAEGTGILNYQWFSEDENAVPGGTESNLTITATKTQLFVCRVSDHFLNYVFSEWVKVKVLDISKSGLPVDWQGNPHIAINPKPQTIQRGSKLTLLCAAFGIPAPHYQWYQNGQPLLDKTSDTLQISHATSEHAGSYLCSVSNVLEERWTDAVDVNIVQPDQLPPAVLTATDKVALLIGNLNYSNHPVLMAPLMDVRELANLLQQLDFRVVSLLDLTMGEMRSAIDKFLQLLDRGVYGLFYYAGHGYEHAGRNYLVAVDAPQPYRPENCICVQRVMHKMQERQTALSVMLLDTCRKWYNQNCIPSAIMPLGPSGNTVYGYATCEDAEAFEVQDGGKSTGIFTKYLNKHILQSEKVTHVLEKVSEDLGKDPLVTGKQAVEIKHTLKEPRSLADQVRTTGHTRELHLRDVCWRQANELPRKKQLMFLCGVEVELCFSALFSNVLVAFATVKTTDSRVQDCTITLSSIPPIEDIFSKPGGSEEMDSLLFNKSYNPDCSLRLCSLQKLKESLVIKVDLHYTNQDSKLRHTETQRVNIGKPLVASCELYRGNHVASDKRQKATSARTVENISNSKAPTNQSLACHPFTRKAVCAPNPATPRSNEPEENDENELQNFYYPP
;
A
#
# COMPACT_ATOMS: atom_id res chain seq x y z
N MET A 1 -58.64 -57.82 -42.91
CA MET A 1 -57.23 -58.02 -42.53
C MET A 1 -56.47 -56.77 -42.85
N THR A 2 -56.35 -55.88 -41.84
CA THR A 2 -55.64 -54.61 -42.01
C THR A 2 -54.47 -54.66 -40.98
N GLY A 3 -53.28 -54.98 -41.52
CA GLY A 3 -52.05 -54.99 -40.73
C GLY A 3 -51.51 -53.57 -40.59
N SER A 4 -51.63 -53.05 -39.39
CA SER A 4 -50.97 -51.82 -38.97
C SER A 4 -49.45 -52.07 -38.83
N ARG A 5 -48.67 -51.47 -39.72
CA ARG A 5 -47.22 -51.39 -39.58
C ARG A 5 -46.89 -50.25 -38.56
N TYR A 6 -46.62 -50.62 -37.34
CA TYR A 6 -45.89 -49.75 -36.41
C TYR A 6 -44.43 -49.73 -36.86
N SER A 7 -43.99 -48.61 -37.46
CA SER A 7 -42.58 -48.33 -37.62
C SER A 7 -42.03 -47.95 -36.23
N GLN A 8 -41.24 -48.85 -35.66
CA GLN A 8 -40.40 -48.51 -34.52
C GLN A 8 -39.43 -47.38 -34.95
N ILE A 9 -39.71 -46.18 -34.48
CA ILE A 9 -38.72 -45.09 -34.55
C ILE A 9 -37.62 -45.49 -33.55
N MET A 10 -36.52 -46.01 -34.08
CA MET A 10 -35.31 -46.20 -33.29
C MET A 10 -34.79 -44.82 -32.90
N THR A 11 -35.11 -44.36 -31.71
CA THR A 11 -34.49 -43.17 -31.16
C THR A 11 -33.02 -43.48 -30.91
N ARG A 12 -32.13 -42.93 -31.72
CA ARG A 12 -30.70 -42.96 -31.44
C ARG A 12 -30.45 -42.11 -30.20
N GLU A 13 -29.80 -42.69 -29.19
CA GLU A 13 -29.32 -41.97 -28.02
C GLU A 13 -28.42 -40.81 -28.46
N ILE A 14 -28.44 -39.71 -27.68
CA ILE A 14 -27.52 -38.59 -27.91
C ILE A 14 -26.13 -39.06 -27.49
N VAL A 15 -25.18 -38.99 -28.41
CA VAL A 15 -23.78 -39.37 -28.16
C VAL A 15 -22.88 -38.17 -28.40
N ILE A 16 -22.04 -37.81 -27.44
CA ILE A 16 -21.00 -36.79 -27.64
C ILE A 16 -19.82 -37.44 -28.36
N VAL A 17 -19.63 -37.11 -29.61
CA VAL A 17 -18.57 -37.64 -30.49
C VAL A 17 -17.23 -36.95 -30.20
N ARG A 18 -17.27 -35.67 -29.81
CA ARG A 18 -16.10 -34.91 -29.43
C ARG A 18 -16.40 -34.05 -28.23
N HIS A 19 -15.72 -34.34 -27.15
CA HIS A 19 -15.74 -33.50 -25.93
C HIS A 19 -14.91 -32.22 -26.15
N PRO A 20 -15.22 -31.12 -25.43
CA PRO A 20 -14.36 -29.94 -25.42
C PRO A 20 -13.03 -30.28 -24.73
N VAL A 21 -12.01 -29.50 -25.00
CA VAL A 21 -10.68 -29.71 -24.42
C VAL A 21 -10.30 -28.58 -23.50
N SER A 22 -9.65 -28.91 -22.39
CA SER A 22 -9.08 -27.93 -21.48
C SER A 22 -7.99 -27.11 -22.17
N VAL A 23 -7.85 -25.85 -21.79
CA VAL A 23 -6.88 -24.91 -22.37
C VAL A 23 -6.13 -24.15 -21.29
N CYS A 24 -4.93 -23.71 -21.61
CA CYS A 24 -4.13 -22.81 -20.77
C CYS A 24 -3.72 -21.60 -21.60
N VAL A 25 -4.20 -20.42 -21.23
CA VAL A 25 -4.08 -19.20 -22.06
C VAL A 25 -3.73 -17.97 -21.21
N PRO A 26 -3.17 -16.90 -21.81
CA PRO A 26 -2.98 -15.64 -21.09
C PRO A 26 -4.32 -14.97 -20.79
N VAL A 27 -4.30 -14.05 -19.83
CA VAL A 27 -5.46 -13.22 -19.48
C VAL A 27 -5.95 -12.43 -20.71
N ASN A 28 -7.27 -12.29 -20.85
CA ASN A 28 -7.97 -11.64 -21.96
C ASN A 28 -7.82 -12.33 -23.33
N HIS A 29 -7.29 -13.55 -23.39
CA HIS A 29 -7.27 -14.32 -24.63
C HIS A 29 -8.68 -14.82 -24.99
N LYS A 30 -9.02 -14.79 -26.29
CA LYS A 30 -10.29 -15.36 -26.78
C LYS A 30 -10.13 -16.86 -26.97
N VAL A 31 -10.99 -17.62 -26.32
CA VAL A 31 -11.02 -19.10 -26.37
C VAL A 31 -12.34 -19.56 -26.95
N THR A 32 -12.29 -20.55 -27.85
CA THR A 32 -13.48 -21.23 -28.38
C THR A 32 -13.46 -22.69 -27.95
N LEU A 33 -14.37 -23.05 -27.05
CA LEU A 33 -14.64 -24.43 -26.64
C LEU A 33 -15.62 -25.04 -27.65
N ARG A 34 -15.41 -26.31 -28.04
CA ARG A 34 -16.18 -26.97 -29.07
C ARG A 34 -16.66 -28.33 -28.62
N VAL A 35 -17.94 -28.60 -28.79
CA VAL A 35 -18.58 -29.92 -28.61
C VAL A 35 -19.15 -30.40 -29.91
N ARG A 36 -18.99 -31.67 -30.21
CA ARG A 36 -19.72 -32.32 -31.31
C ARG A 36 -20.53 -33.49 -30.75
N ALA A 37 -21.82 -33.49 -31.04
CA ALA A 37 -22.73 -34.55 -30.66
C ALA A 37 -23.53 -35.05 -31.88
N GLU A 38 -23.95 -36.30 -31.83
CA GLU A 38 -24.81 -36.94 -32.80
C GLU A 38 -26.03 -37.52 -32.08
N GLY A 39 -27.21 -37.42 -32.70
CA GLY A 39 -28.48 -37.87 -32.18
C GLY A 39 -29.57 -37.77 -33.22
N THR A 40 -30.81 -38.10 -32.88
CA THR A 40 -31.95 -38.03 -33.75
C THR A 40 -32.60 -36.64 -33.69
N GLY A 41 -32.69 -35.95 -34.84
CA GLY A 41 -33.33 -34.63 -34.94
C GLY A 41 -32.39 -33.47 -34.63
N ILE A 42 -32.98 -32.32 -34.24
CA ILE A 42 -32.25 -31.10 -33.91
C ILE A 42 -31.76 -31.21 -32.46
N LEU A 43 -30.46 -31.04 -32.26
CA LEU A 43 -29.83 -31.00 -30.91
C LEU A 43 -29.72 -29.56 -30.46
N ASN A 44 -30.07 -29.34 -29.19
CA ASN A 44 -29.92 -28.06 -28.49
C ASN A 44 -28.71 -28.14 -27.53
N TYR A 45 -27.97 -27.05 -27.47
CA TYR A 45 -26.79 -26.94 -26.62
C TYR A 45 -27.03 -25.88 -25.54
N GLN A 46 -26.45 -26.09 -24.34
CA GLN A 46 -26.36 -25.08 -23.29
C GLN A 46 -25.10 -25.29 -22.48
N TRP A 47 -24.27 -24.25 -22.44
CA TRP A 47 -23.06 -24.25 -21.65
C TRP A 47 -23.33 -23.73 -20.24
N PHE A 48 -22.65 -24.33 -19.28
CA PHE A 48 -22.70 -23.96 -17.87
C PHE A 48 -21.27 -23.72 -17.36
N SER A 49 -21.12 -22.80 -16.40
CA SER A 49 -19.90 -22.58 -15.63
C SER A 49 -19.90 -23.43 -14.35
N GLU A 50 -18.80 -23.43 -13.63
CA GLU A 50 -18.63 -24.14 -12.35
C GLU A 50 -19.66 -23.75 -11.26
N ASP A 51 -20.24 -22.56 -11.35
CA ASP A 51 -21.28 -22.06 -10.44
C ASP A 51 -22.69 -22.57 -10.83
N GLU A 52 -22.78 -23.57 -11.72
CA GLU A 52 -24.03 -24.12 -12.27
C GLU A 52 -24.90 -23.11 -13.01
N ASN A 53 -24.36 -21.92 -13.28
CA ASN A 53 -25.05 -20.88 -14.03
C ASN A 53 -24.94 -21.12 -15.54
N ALA A 54 -26.06 -20.98 -16.25
CA ALA A 54 -26.05 -20.99 -17.70
C ALA A 54 -25.22 -19.81 -18.23
N VAL A 55 -24.27 -20.12 -19.13
CA VAL A 55 -23.43 -19.08 -19.75
C VAL A 55 -24.30 -18.26 -20.71
N PRO A 56 -24.40 -16.94 -20.55
CA PRO A 56 -25.17 -16.09 -21.45
C PRO A 56 -24.70 -16.23 -22.92
N GLY A 57 -25.64 -16.52 -23.84
CA GLY A 57 -25.32 -16.77 -25.22
C GLY A 57 -24.62 -18.11 -25.52
N GLY A 58 -24.42 -18.97 -24.51
CA GLY A 58 -23.82 -20.30 -24.67
C GLY A 58 -24.81 -21.37 -25.12
N THR A 59 -25.55 -21.14 -26.21
CA THR A 59 -26.60 -22.02 -26.76
C THR A 59 -26.20 -22.74 -28.04
N GLU A 60 -24.94 -22.59 -28.45
CA GLU A 60 -24.39 -23.21 -29.64
C GLU A 60 -23.40 -24.34 -29.29
N SER A 61 -23.09 -25.20 -30.28
CA SER A 61 -22.06 -26.23 -30.14
C SER A 61 -20.65 -25.68 -29.82
N ASN A 62 -20.43 -24.41 -30.15
CA ASN A 62 -19.20 -23.68 -29.89
C ASN A 62 -19.47 -22.55 -28.88
N LEU A 63 -18.70 -22.49 -27.80
CA LEU A 63 -18.71 -21.38 -26.85
C LEU A 63 -17.45 -20.57 -27.05
N THR A 64 -17.58 -19.29 -27.42
CA THR A 64 -16.45 -18.34 -27.46
C THR A 64 -16.51 -17.38 -26.28
N ILE A 65 -15.46 -17.39 -25.49
CA ILE A 65 -15.33 -16.54 -24.29
C ILE A 65 -14.01 -15.77 -24.30
N THR A 66 -13.98 -14.66 -23.57
CA THR A 66 -12.72 -13.98 -23.22
C THR A 66 -12.27 -14.49 -21.85
N ALA A 67 -11.10 -15.10 -21.80
CA ALA A 67 -10.56 -15.75 -20.60
C ALA A 67 -10.01 -14.71 -19.62
N THR A 68 -10.81 -14.29 -18.66
CA THR A 68 -10.42 -13.28 -17.64
C THR A 68 -9.95 -13.91 -16.32
N LYS A 69 -10.44 -15.08 -15.98
CA LYS A 69 -10.08 -15.88 -14.81
C LYS A 69 -10.14 -17.37 -15.12
N THR A 70 -9.46 -18.18 -14.32
CA THR A 70 -9.55 -19.65 -14.43
C THR A 70 -10.95 -20.11 -14.05
N GLN A 71 -11.62 -20.89 -14.94
CA GLN A 71 -12.98 -21.38 -14.77
C GLN A 71 -13.16 -22.76 -15.39
N LEU A 72 -14.15 -23.51 -14.91
CA LEU A 72 -14.60 -24.77 -15.50
C LEU A 72 -15.87 -24.56 -16.31
N PHE A 73 -16.03 -25.32 -17.39
CA PHE A 73 -17.20 -25.28 -18.24
C PHE A 73 -17.64 -26.69 -18.61
N VAL A 74 -18.96 -26.87 -18.80
CA VAL A 74 -19.58 -28.10 -19.28
C VAL A 74 -20.70 -27.76 -20.24
N CYS A 75 -20.93 -28.58 -21.25
CA CYS A 75 -22.02 -28.41 -22.19
C CYS A 75 -23.07 -29.50 -22.03
N ARG A 76 -24.32 -29.11 -21.82
CA ARG A 76 -25.47 -29.97 -21.89
C ARG A 76 -25.96 -30.00 -23.33
N VAL A 77 -26.12 -31.19 -23.91
CA VAL A 77 -26.71 -31.42 -25.22
C VAL A 77 -28.04 -32.13 -25.03
N SER A 78 -29.13 -31.62 -25.62
CA SER A 78 -30.47 -32.17 -25.44
C SER A 78 -31.21 -32.25 -26.81
N ASP A 79 -32.15 -33.19 -26.91
CA ASP A 79 -33.07 -33.33 -28.01
C ASP A 79 -34.44 -32.70 -27.70
N HIS A 80 -35.33 -32.74 -28.64
CA HIS A 80 -36.70 -32.24 -28.49
C HIS A 80 -37.61 -33.13 -27.61
N PHE A 81 -37.12 -34.32 -27.21
CA PHE A 81 -37.80 -35.22 -26.28
C PHE A 81 -37.34 -35.00 -24.82
N LEU A 82 -36.53 -33.98 -24.56
CA LEU A 82 -35.94 -33.66 -23.25
C LEU A 82 -34.91 -34.70 -22.76
N ASN A 83 -34.44 -35.62 -23.62
CA ASN A 83 -33.25 -36.38 -23.28
C ASN A 83 -32.05 -35.48 -23.34
N TYR A 84 -31.09 -35.67 -22.43
CA TYR A 84 -29.88 -34.87 -22.38
C TYR A 84 -28.66 -35.69 -21.97
N VAL A 85 -27.49 -35.22 -22.39
CA VAL A 85 -26.17 -35.69 -21.98
C VAL A 85 -25.28 -34.49 -21.70
N PHE A 86 -24.32 -34.67 -20.83
CA PHE A 86 -23.31 -33.65 -20.53
C PHE A 86 -21.97 -34.03 -21.16
N SER A 87 -21.24 -33.02 -21.63
CA SER A 87 -19.83 -33.19 -21.99
C SER A 87 -19.01 -33.45 -20.73
N GLU A 88 -17.75 -33.79 -20.92
CA GLU A 88 -16.77 -33.69 -19.82
C GLU A 88 -16.58 -32.23 -19.43
N TRP A 89 -16.25 -32.03 -18.15
CA TRP A 89 -15.84 -30.74 -17.63
C TRP A 89 -14.50 -30.35 -18.19
N VAL A 90 -14.37 -29.11 -18.67
CA VAL A 90 -13.12 -28.59 -19.18
C VAL A 90 -12.71 -27.35 -18.43
N LYS A 91 -11.40 -27.22 -18.26
CA LYS A 91 -10.78 -26.11 -17.55
C LYS A 91 -10.21 -25.10 -18.53
N VAL A 92 -10.65 -23.86 -18.45
CA VAL A 92 -9.99 -22.72 -19.06
C VAL A 92 -9.06 -22.13 -17.98
N LYS A 93 -7.79 -22.57 -17.97
CA LYS A 93 -6.76 -22.06 -17.07
C LYS A 93 -6.21 -20.75 -17.60
N VAL A 94 -6.23 -19.70 -16.78
CA VAL A 94 -5.70 -18.39 -17.12
C VAL A 94 -4.44 -18.14 -16.32
N LEU A 95 -3.35 -17.81 -17.02
CA LEU A 95 -2.10 -17.37 -16.40
C LEU A 95 -1.96 -15.86 -16.60
N ASP A 96 -1.90 -15.13 -15.49
CA ASP A 96 -1.67 -13.68 -15.49
C ASP A 96 -0.16 -13.39 -15.57
N ILE A 97 0.37 -13.43 -16.79
CA ILE A 97 1.78 -13.16 -17.07
C ILE A 97 1.84 -11.95 -17.99
N SER A 98 2.30 -10.83 -17.46
CA SER A 98 2.29 -9.50 -18.10
C SER A 98 3.12 -9.40 -19.41
N LYS A 99 4.05 -10.34 -19.65
CA LYS A 99 4.84 -10.47 -20.88
C LYS A 99 4.88 -11.93 -21.29
N SER A 100 3.82 -12.37 -21.93
CA SER A 100 3.70 -13.77 -22.36
C SER A 100 4.71 -14.18 -23.43
N GLY A 101 5.26 -13.22 -24.21
CA GLY A 101 6.07 -13.51 -25.38
C GLY A 101 5.33 -14.31 -26.46
N LEU A 102 3.98 -14.42 -26.33
CA LEU A 102 3.17 -15.23 -27.21
C LEU A 102 3.17 -14.63 -28.62
N PRO A 103 3.48 -15.41 -29.69
CA PRO A 103 3.40 -14.93 -31.08
C PRO A 103 1.99 -14.46 -31.43
N VAL A 104 1.89 -13.47 -32.31
CA VAL A 104 0.60 -12.91 -32.74
C VAL A 104 -0.24 -13.94 -33.50
N ASP A 105 0.42 -14.85 -34.19
CA ASP A 105 -0.15 -15.94 -35.01
C ASP A 105 -0.19 -17.29 -34.27
N TRP A 106 -0.11 -17.29 -32.95
CA TRP A 106 -0.09 -18.51 -32.14
C TRP A 106 -1.31 -19.40 -32.38
N GLN A 107 -1.06 -20.66 -32.72
CA GLN A 107 -2.09 -21.63 -33.08
C GLN A 107 -2.44 -22.65 -31.99
N GLY A 108 -1.90 -22.46 -30.75
CA GLY A 108 -2.18 -23.35 -29.63
C GLY A 108 -1.08 -24.35 -29.31
N ASN A 109 0.04 -24.35 -30.03
CA ASN A 109 1.21 -25.16 -29.67
C ASN A 109 1.77 -24.72 -28.31
N PRO A 110 2.45 -25.61 -27.57
CA PRO A 110 3.00 -25.27 -26.26
C PRO A 110 3.96 -24.10 -26.32
N HIS A 111 3.72 -23.08 -25.49
CA HIS A 111 4.58 -21.91 -25.37
C HIS A 111 4.97 -21.74 -23.90
N ILE A 112 6.24 -21.99 -23.60
CA ILE A 112 6.77 -21.89 -22.24
C ILE A 112 6.89 -20.41 -21.87
N ALA A 113 6.05 -19.96 -20.95
CA ALA A 113 6.00 -18.58 -20.46
C ALA A 113 6.88 -18.36 -19.22
N ILE A 114 7.08 -19.42 -18.42
CA ILE A 114 7.95 -19.39 -17.24
C ILE A 114 8.84 -20.65 -17.28
N ASN A 115 10.13 -20.44 -17.39
CA ASN A 115 11.15 -21.47 -17.18
C ASN A 115 11.43 -21.67 -15.68
N PRO A 116 11.77 -22.88 -15.25
CA PRO A 116 12.27 -23.12 -13.90
C PRO A 116 13.53 -22.29 -13.66
N LYS A 117 13.85 -22.06 -12.38
CA LYS A 117 15.04 -21.30 -11.99
C LYS A 117 15.97 -22.19 -11.18
N PRO A 118 17.30 -22.02 -11.33
CA PRO A 118 18.25 -22.72 -10.51
C PRO A 118 18.05 -22.37 -9.03
N GLN A 119 18.27 -23.34 -8.14
CA GLN A 119 18.07 -23.18 -6.71
C GLN A 119 19.21 -23.81 -5.92
N THR A 120 19.62 -23.14 -4.86
CA THR A 120 20.45 -23.73 -3.80
C THR A 120 19.61 -23.77 -2.53
N ILE A 121 19.33 -24.97 -2.02
CA ILE A 121 18.46 -25.19 -0.87
C ILE A 121 19.16 -26.02 0.21
N GLN A 122 18.69 -25.87 1.44
CA GLN A 122 19.20 -26.60 2.57
C GLN A 122 18.64 -28.03 2.56
N ARG A 123 19.47 -29.01 2.92
CA ARG A 123 19.05 -30.41 3.11
C ARG A 123 17.88 -30.48 4.08
N GLY A 124 16.83 -31.22 3.72
CA GLY A 124 15.59 -31.34 4.48
C GLY A 124 14.53 -30.27 4.16
N SER A 125 14.88 -29.22 3.43
CA SER A 125 13.93 -28.17 3.02
C SER A 125 13.08 -28.62 1.81
N LYS A 126 12.00 -27.89 1.55
CA LYS A 126 11.14 -28.12 0.38
C LYS A 126 11.77 -27.54 -0.88
N LEU A 127 11.92 -28.38 -1.92
CA LEU A 127 12.24 -27.98 -3.29
C LEU A 127 10.95 -27.69 -4.06
N THR A 128 10.89 -26.58 -4.77
CA THR A 128 9.77 -26.24 -5.65
C THR A 128 10.29 -25.62 -6.93
N LEU A 129 10.11 -26.32 -8.07
CA LEU A 129 10.40 -25.78 -9.40
C LEU A 129 9.08 -25.53 -10.14
N LEU A 130 8.96 -24.39 -10.80
CA LEU A 130 7.78 -23.98 -11.55
C LEU A 130 8.12 -23.89 -13.04
N CYS A 131 7.26 -24.52 -13.86
CA CYS A 131 7.22 -24.34 -15.31
C CYS A 131 5.79 -23.97 -15.68
N ALA A 132 5.57 -22.83 -16.33
CA ALA A 132 4.26 -22.44 -16.80
C ALA A 132 4.24 -22.27 -18.32
N ALA A 133 3.25 -22.85 -18.96
CA ALA A 133 3.12 -22.79 -20.40
C ALA A 133 1.68 -22.59 -20.85
N PHE A 134 1.51 -21.87 -21.96
CA PHE A 134 0.24 -21.78 -22.69
C PHE A 134 0.10 -22.94 -23.66
N GLY A 135 -1.14 -23.35 -23.96
CA GLY A 135 -1.43 -24.37 -24.96
C GLY A 135 -2.93 -24.56 -25.18
N ILE A 136 -3.30 -24.87 -26.42
CA ILE A 136 -4.66 -25.28 -26.84
C ILE A 136 -4.53 -26.53 -27.72
N PRO A 137 -4.80 -27.74 -27.18
CA PRO A 137 -5.19 -28.10 -25.82
C PRO A 137 -4.16 -27.73 -24.74
N ALA A 138 -4.62 -27.73 -23.48
CA ALA A 138 -3.74 -27.47 -22.33
C ALA A 138 -2.53 -28.41 -22.34
N PRO A 139 -1.33 -27.90 -22.03
CA PRO A 139 -0.13 -28.72 -22.11
C PRO A 139 -0.08 -29.78 -20.98
N HIS A 140 0.53 -30.89 -21.30
CA HIS A 140 1.00 -31.91 -20.36
C HIS A 140 2.45 -31.59 -19.98
N TYR A 141 2.84 -31.93 -18.75
CA TYR A 141 4.18 -31.70 -18.22
C TYR A 141 4.81 -33.02 -17.80
N GLN A 142 6.11 -33.17 -17.99
CA GLN A 142 6.90 -34.25 -17.41
C GLN A 142 8.25 -33.69 -16.95
N TRP A 143 8.55 -33.84 -15.67
CA TRP A 143 9.82 -33.41 -15.10
C TRP A 143 10.87 -34.49 -15.24
N TYR A 144 12.11 -34.07 -15.43
CA TYR A 144 13.29 -34.89 -15.53
C TYR A 144 14.36 -34.39 -14.56
N GLN A 145 15.13 -35.33 -14.01
CA GLN A 145 16.33 -35.06 -13.22
C GLN A 145 17.50 -35.81 -13.85
N ASN A 146 18.58 -35.11 -14.18
CA ASN A 146 19.79 -35.68 -14.81
C ASN A 146 19.45 -36.52 -16.08
N GLY A 147 18.47 -36.09 -16.86
CA GLY A 147 18.02 -36.77 -18.07
C GLY A 147 17.08 -37.96 -17.84
N GLN A 148 16.75 -38.31 -16.60
CA GLN A 148 15.82 -39.38 -16.27
C GLN A 148 14.45 -38.81 -15.88
N PRO A 149 13.33 -39.37 -16.41
CA PRO A 149 11.99 -38.90 -16.08
C PRO A 149 11.67 -39.22 -14.61
N LEU A 150 11.10 -38.22 -13.93
CA LEU A 150 10.63 -38.37 -12.57
C LEU A 150 9.20 -38.94 -12.56
N LEU A 151 9.01 -40.11 -11.97
CA LEU A 151 7.72 -40.80 -11.88
C LEU A 151 6.68 -39.91 -11.20
N ASP A 152 5.48 -39.85 -11.79
CA ASP A 152 4.31 -39.09 -11.31
C ASP A 152 4.55 -37.56 -11.16
N LYS A 153 5.61 -37.01 -11.74
CA LYS A 153 5.89 -35.58 -11.72
C LYS A 153 5.43 -34.93 -13.05
N THR A 154 4.10 -34.85 -13.20
CA THR A 154 3.42 -34.41 -14.41
C THR A 154 2.66 -33.09 -14.25
N SER A 155 2.88 -32.37 -13.17
CA SER A 155 2.30 -31.05 -12.92
C SER A 155 3.22 -29.91 -13.40
N ASP A 156 2.64 -28.73 -13.62
CA ASP A 156 3.40 -27.50 -13.88
C ASP A 156 4.37 -27.10 -12.76
N THR A 157 4.20 -27.71 -11.59
CA THR A 157 5.03 -27.47 -10.41
C THR A 157 5.59 -28.78 -9.88
N LEU A 158 6.92 -28.91 -9.89
CA LEU A 158 7.62 -30.00 -9.19
C LEU A 158 7.79 -29.62 -7.72
N GLN A 159 7.29 -30.47 -6.83
CA GLN A 159 7.47 -30.31 -5.38
C GLN A 159 8.08 -31.56 -4.76
N ILE A 160 9.14 -31.37 -3.97
CA ILE A 160 9.77 -32.39 -3.13
C ILE A 160 9.78 -31.84 -1.70
N SER A 161 9.04 -32.48 -0.80
CA SER A 161 8.80 -31.94 0.56
C SER A 161 10.05 -31.88 1.41
N HIS A 162 10.96 -32.85 1.25
CA HIS A 162 12.19 -32.97 2.03
C HIS A 162 13.33 -33.32 1.07
N ALA A 163 14.06 -32.30 0.62
CA ALA A 163 15.16 -32.48 -0.33
C ALA A 163 16.38 -33.10 0.36
N THR A 164 16.90 -34.17 -0.23
CA THR A 164 18.14 -34.86 0.17
C THR A 164 19.21 -34.64 -0.88
N SER A 165 20.45 -35.06 -0.62
CA SER A 165 21.56 -34.97 -1.58
C SER A 165 21.26 -35.64 -2.92
N GLU A 166 20.39 -36.64 -2.98
CA GLU A 166 19.96 -37.34 -4.20
C GLU A 166 19.12 -36.45 -5.11
N HIS A 167 18.51 -35.42 -4.56
CA HIS A 167 17.71 -34.43 -5.29
C HIS A 167 18.56 -33.28 -5.86
N ALA A 168 19.90 -33.31 -5.67
CA ALA A 168 20.80 -32.41 -6.36
C ALA A 168 20.95 -32.86 -7.82
N GLY A 169 21.11 -31.91 -8.73
CA GLY A 169 21.33 -32.20 -10.14
C GLY A 169 20.64 -31.22 -11.08
N SER A 170 20.67 -31.59 -12.37
CA SER A 170 20.10 -30.78 -13.43
C SER A 170 18.64 -31.20 -13.69
N TYR A 171 17.74 -30.22 -13.66
CA TYR A 171 16.30 -30.42 -13.88
C TYR A 171 15.84 -29.72 -15.15
N LEU A 172 14.93 -30.36 -15.85
CA LEU A 172 14.22 -29.79 -16.99
C LEU A 172 12.81 -30.36 -17.06
N CYS A 173 11.92 -29.70 -17.79
CA CYS A 173 10.54 -30.12 -17.96
C CYS A 173 10.20 -30.20 -19.45
N SER A 174 9.65 -31.35 -19.88
CA SER A 174 8.97 -31.46 -21.17
C SER A 174 7.55 -30.94 -21.04
N VAL A 175 7.13 -30.13 -22.00
CA VAL A 175 5.80 -29.52 -22.09
C VAL A 175 5.22 -29.85 -23.46
N SER A 176 4.16 -30.63 -23.51
CA SER A 176 3.64 -31.15 -24.78
C SER A 176 2.11 -31.07 -24.87
N ASN A 177 1.61 -30.96 -26.08
CA ASN A 177 0.22 -31.22 -26.42
C ASN A 177 0.16 -32.00 -27.76
N VAL A 178 -1.03 -32.19 -28.34
CA VAL A 178 -1.20 -32.91 -29.62
C VAL A 178 -0.53 -32.23 -30.79
N LEU A 179 -0.09 -30.97 -30.68
CA LEU A 179 0.50 -30.19 -31.76
C LEU A 179 2.04 -30.26 -31.75
N GLU A 180 2.64 -30.18 -30.58
CA GLU A 180 4.11 -30.05 -30.43
C GLU A 180 4.56 -30.45 -29.02
N GLU A 181 5.87 -30.73 -28.90
CA GLU A 181 6.58 -30.86 -27.63
C GLU A 181 7.68 -29.79 -27.54
N ARG A 182 7.80 -29.14 -26.37
CA ARG A 182 8.80 -28.14 -26.02
C ARG A 182 9.49 -28.51 -24.74
N TRP A 183 10.73 -28.11 -24.58
CA TRP A 183 11.55 -28.36 -23.40
C TRP A 183 11.95 -27.05 -22.76
N THR A 184 11.98 -27.02 -21.43
CA THR A 184 12.55 -25.90 -20.68
C THR A 184 14.08 -25.89 -20.81
N ASP A 185 14.69 -24.77 -20.46
CA ASP A 185 16.11 -24.76 -20.17
C ASP A 185 16.41 -25.66 -18.95
N ALA A 186 17.56 -26.33 -18.97
CA ALA A 186 18.03 -27.10 -17.85
C ALA A 186 18.46 -26.18 -16.71
N VAL A 187 18.08 -26.49 -15.47
CA VAL A 187 18.42 -25.71 -14.27
C VAL A 187 19.04 -26.58 -13.21
N ASP A 188 20.10 -26.08 -12.57
CA ASP A 188 20.79 -26.79 -11.52
C ASP A 188 20.13 -26.54 -10.15
N VAL A 189 19.95 -27.63 -9.42
CA VAL A 189 19.51 -27.66 -8.03
C VAL A 189 20.66 -28.17 -7.17
N ASN A 190 21.16 -27.31 -6.28
CA ASN A 190 22.20 -27.65 -5.32
C ASN A 190 21.61 -27.87 -3.92
N ILE A 191 21.98 -28.98 -3.27
CA ILE A 191 21.58 -29.29 -1.90
C ILE A 191 22.81 -29.12 -1.01
N VAL A 192 22.70 -28.19 -0.05
CA VAL A 192 23.81 -27.84 0.85
C VAL A 192 23.48 -28.19 2.29
N GLN A 193 24.53 -28.46 3.08
CA GLN A 193 24.36 -28.65 4.53
C GLN A 193 23.96 -27.32 5.19
N PRO A 194 23.30 -27.34 6.36
CA PRO A 194 22.85 -26.15 7.07
C PRO A 194 23.92 -25.07 7.22
N ASP A 195 25.15 -25.46 7.43
CA ASP A 195 26.31 -24.60 7.74
C ASP A 195 26.98 -24.01 6.48
N GLN A 196 26.56 -24.41 5.27
CA GLN A 196 27.19 -24.03 3.99
C GLN A 196 26.34 -23.10 3.12
N LEU A 197 25.13 -22.76 3.58
CA LEU A 197 24.31 -21.77 2.87
C LEU A 197 24.90 -20.38 3.06
N PRO A 198 25.12 -19.62 1.98
CA PRO A 198 25.35 -18.19 2.12
C PRO A 198 24.16 -17.59 2.89
N PRO A 199 24.36 -16.62 3.77
CA PRO A 199 23.29 -16.01 4.53
C PRO A 199 22.18 -15.58 3.55
N ALA A 200 20.96 -15.96 3.84
CA ALA A 200 19.82 -15.65 2.98
C ALA A 200 19.80 -14.13 2.74
N VAL A 201 19.91 -13.72 1.48
CA VAL A 201 19.81 -12.30 1.12
C VAL A 201 18.41 -11.82 1.47
N LEU A 202 18.33 -11.05 2.55
CA LEU A 202 17.09 -10.47 2.99
C LEU A 202 16.64 -9.41 1.97
N THR A 203 15.37 -9.44 1.63
CA THR A 203 14.78 -8.50 0.66
C THR A 203 13.44 -7.99 1.17
N ALA A 204 13.07 -6.80 0.73
CA ALA A 204 11.73 -6.25 0.91
C ALA A 204 10.89 -6.48 -0.35
N THR A 205 9.59 -6.65 -0.22
CA THR A 205 8.67 -6.64 -1.37
C THR A 205 8.41 -5.21 -1.85
N ASP A 206 8.44 -4.24 -0.95
CA ASP A 206 8.41 -2.80 -1.19
C ASP A 206 8.86 -2.07 0.08
N LYS A 207 9.13 -0.76 0.00
CA LYS A 207 9.51 0.08 1.14
C LYS A 207 8.66 1.33 1.16
N VAL A 208 7.95 1.58 2.25
CA VAL A 208 7.11 2.76 2.43
C VAL A 208 7.45 3.50 3.72
N ALA A 209 7.49 4.83 3.64
CA ALA A 209 7.79 5.68 4.80
C ALA A 209 6.78 6.83 4.91
N LEU A 210 6.33 7.09 6.13
CA LEU A 210 5.59 8.28 6.53
C LEU A 210 6.42 9.09 7.51
N LEU A 211 6.73 10.34 7.14
CA LEU A 211 7.45 11.28 7.97
C LEU A 211 6.54 12.45 8.32
N ILE A 212 6.45 12.80 9.60
CA ILE A 212 5.66 13.93 10.09
C ILE A 212 6.56 14.82 10.95
N GLY A 213 6.60 16.12 10.58
CA GLY A 213 7.25 17.17 11.36
C GLY A 213 6.23 18.20 11.83
N ASN A 214 6.04 18.33 13.13
CA ASN A 214 5.19 19.35 13.71
C ASN A 214 6.04 20.45 14.34
N LEU A 215 5.89 21.69 13.89
CA LEU A 215 6.69 22.83 14.32
C LEU A 215 5.84 24.03 14.79
N ASN A 216 4.77 24.38 14.07
CA ASN A 216 3.94 25.56 14.36
C ASN A 216 2.72 25.17 15.21
N TYR A 217 2.91 25.02 16.50
CA TYR A 217 1.85 24.68 17.45
C TYR A 217 0.97 25.88 17.81
N SER A 218 -0.35 25.65 17.91
CA SER A 218 -1.29 26.71 18.30
C SER A 218 -1.17 27.09 19.79
N ASN A 219 -0.87 26.14 20.66
CA ASN A 219 -0.90 26.29 22.11
C ASN A 219 0.41 25.90 22.80
N HIS A 220 1.45 25.57 22.04
CA HIS A 220 2.75 25.12 22.57
C HIS A 220 3.89 25.88 21.88
N PRO A 221 5.12 25.86 22.43
CA PRO A 221 6.27 26.49 21.80
C PRO A 221 6.52 25.97 20.39
N VAL A 222 6.92 26.89 19.50
CA VAL A 222 7.34 26.57 18.12
C VAL A 222 8.68 25.84 18.18
N LEU A 223 8.86 24.84 17.31
CA LEU A 223 10.12 24.13 17.09
C LEU A 223 10.70 24.50 15.75
N MET A 224 12.02 24.44 15.60
CA MET A 224 12.71 24.79 14.36
C MET A 224 13.27 23.56 13.62
N ALA A 225 13.74 22.56 14.38
CA ALA A 225 14.40 21.38 13.83
C ALA A 225 13.52 20.48 12.94
N PRO A 226 12.22 20.24 13.23
CA PRO A 226 11.42 19.26 12.49
C PRO A 226 11.36 19.49 10.99
N LEU A 227 11.51 20.74 10.56
CA LEU A 227 11.53 21.11 9.14
C LEU A 227 12.70 20.46 8.39
N MET A 228 13.92 20.69 8.86
CA MET A 228 15.13 20.16 8.22
C MET A 228 15.29 18.67 8.44
N ASP A 229 14.91 18.19 9.61
CA ASP A 229 14.96 16.77 9.95
C ASP A 229 14.11 15.92 9.00
N VAL A 230 12.85 16.30 8.77
CA VAL A 230 11.94 15.59 7.84
C VAL A 230 12.46 15.68 6.41
N ARG A 231 12.98 16.86 5.98
CA ARG A 231 13.48 17.05 4.61
C ARG A 231 14.71 16.19 4.32
N GLU A 232 15.72 16.28 5.17
CA GLU A 232 16.97 15.55 4.97
C GLU A 232 16.75 14.04 5.05
N LEU A 233 16.01 13.57 6.06
CA LEU A 233 15.69 12.16 6.21
C LEU A 233 14.85 11.64 5.04
N ALA A 234 13.89 12.42 4.51
CA ALA A 234 13.11 12.03 3.35
C ALA A 234 13.99 11.78 2.12
N ASN A 235 14.97 12.67 1.88
CA ASN A 235 15.91 12.54 0.76
C ASN A 235 16.81 11.30 0.91
N LEU A 236 17.25 10.97 2.13
CA LEU A 236 18.07 9.78 2.40
C LEU A 236 17.27 8.49 2.26
N LEU A 237 16.03 8.47 2.74
CA LEU A 237 15.16 7.30 2.58
C LEU A 237 14.78 7.04 1.12
N GLN A 238 14.64 8.07 0.29
CA GLN A 238 14.44 7.92 -1.15
C GLN A 238 15.64 7.26 -1.83
N GLN A 239 16.88 7.53 -1.38
CA GLN A 239 18.09 6.85 -1.86
C GLN A 239 18.13 5.36 -1.47
N LEU A 240 17.38 4.98 -0.44
CA LEU A 240 17.19 3.58 0.00
C LEU A 240 15.94 2.93 -0.62
N ASP A 241 15.41 3.47 -1.71
CA ASP A 241 14.22 3.01 -2.43
C ASP A 241 12.92 3.05 -1.63
N PHE A 242 12.81 3.91 -0.60
CA PHE A 242 11.54 4.12 0.08
C PHE A 242 10.61 5.02 -0.72
N ARG A 243 9.33 4.65 -0.78
CA ARG A 243 8.23 5.53 -1.18
C ARG A 243 7.90 6.42 0.00
N VAL A 244 8.39 7.65 -0.03
CA VAL A 244 8.29 8.57 1.10
C VAL A 244 7.10 9.53 0.91
N VAL A 245 6.32 9.70 1.98
CA VAL A 245 5.37 10.80 2.16
C VAL A 245 5.84 11.61 3.36
N SER A 246 6.15 12.89 3.14
CA SER A 246 6.65 13.81 4.16
C SER A 246 5.65 14.95 4.37
N LEU A 247 5.23 15.17 5.62
CA LEU A 247 4.16 16.10 5.98
C LEU A 247 4.59 17.02 7.11
N LEU A 248 4.17 18.28 7.04
CA LEU A 248 4.43 19.29 8.08
C LEU A 248 3.12 19.79 8.69
N ASP A 249 3.14 20.05 9.99
CA ASP A 249 2.10 20.77 10.73
C ASP A 249 0.71 20.16 10.60
N LEU A 250 0.57 18.94 11.08
CA LEU A 250 -0.69 18.21 11.05
C LEU A 250 -1.50 18.41 12.34
N THR A 251 -2.78 18.68 12.20
CA THR A 251 -3.77 18.56 13.26
C THR A 251 -3.99 17.10 13.64
N MET A 252 -4.62 16.86 14.80
CA MET A 252 -4.90 15.50 15.28
C MET A 252 -5.69 14.67 14.26
N GLY A 253 -6.70 15.24 13.63
CA GLY A 253 -7.49 14.58 12.60
C GLY A 253 -6.68 14.23 11.35
N GLU A 254 -5.82 15.15 10.90
CA GLU A 254 -4.94 14.95 9.75
C GLU A 254 -3.84 13.92 10.04
N MET A 255 -3.26 13.91 11.27
CA MET A 255 -2.31 12.88 11.69
C MET A 255 -2.93 11.49 11.68
N ARG A 256 -4.13 11.32 12.27
CA ARG A 256 -4.85 10.04 12.25
C ARG A 256 -5.11 9.58 10.81
N SER A 257 -5.62 10.46 9.96
CA SER A 257 -5.90 10.14 8.55
C SER A 257 -4.64 9.75 7.76
N ALA A 258 -3.51 10.45 7.97
CA ALA A 258 -2.24 10.15 7.33
C ALA A 258 -1.70 8.78 7.79
N ILE A 259 -1.74 8.51 9.09
CA ILE A 259 -1.32 7.22 9.66
C ILE A 259 -2.20 6.07 9.14
N ASP A 260 -3.53 6.23 9.11
CA ASP A 260 -4.43 5.20 8.61
C ASP A 260 -4.19 4.90 7.13
N LYS A 261 -3.92 5.92 6.30
CA LYS A 261 -3.53 5.72 4.88
C LYS A 261 -2.17 5.01 4.76
N PHE A 262 -1.19 5.39 5.57
CA PHE A 262 0.10 4.70 5.61
C PHE A 262 -0.06 3.23 5.98
N LEU A 263 -0.85 2.91 7.01
CA LEU A 263 -1.12 1.55 7.44
C LEU A 263 -1.80 0.69 6.35
N GLN A 264 -2.62 1.28 5.49
CA GLN A 264 -3.23 0.59 4.35
C GLN A 264 -2.21 0.16 3.28
N LEU A 265 -1.06 0.83 3.21
CA LEU A 265 0.03 0.50 2.28
C LEU A 265 0.93 -0.62 2.81
N LEU A 266 0.86 -0.94 4.09
CA LEU A 266 1.64 -1.98 4.72
C LEU A 266 1.02 -3.35 4.46
N ASP A 267 1.87 -4.32 4.09
CA ASP A 267 1.49 -5.68 3.79
C ASP A 267 2.68 -6.62 4.02
N ARG A 268 2.43 -7.91 3.88
CA ARG A 268 3.44 -8.95 4.06
C ARG A 268 4.66 -8.73 3.17
N GLY A 269 5.84 -8.73 3.77
CA GLY A 269 7.11 -8.52 3.08
C GLY A 269 7.54 -7.07 2.89
N VAL A 270 6.65 -6.09 3.17
CA VAL A 270 6.94 -4.65 3.07
C VAL A 270 7.80 -4.20 4.26
N TYR A 271 8.70 -3.24 4.02
CA TYR A 271 9.35 -2.46 5.07
C TYR A 271 8.55 -1.18 5.30
N GLY A 272 8.03 -1.02 6.50
CA GLY A 272 7.31 0.17 6.94
C GLY A 272 8.16 1.01 7.89
N LEU A 273 8.37 2.29 7.57
CA LEU A 273 9.07 3.24 8.43
C LEU A 273 8.15 4.41 8.77
N PHE A 274 7.97 4.65 10.06
CA PHE A 274 7.28 5.83 10.58
C PHE A 274 8.30 6.70 11.32
N TYR A 275 8.39 7.97 10.94
CA TYR A 275 9.22 8.97 11.61
C TYR A 275 8.36 10.14 12.07
N TYR A 276 8.62 10.62 13.27
CA TYR A 276 7.99 11.81 13.80
C TYR A 276 9.03 12.71 14.52
N ALA A 277 9.01 14.00 14.20
CA ALA A 277 9.72 15.05 14.90
C ALA A 277 8.74 16.12 15.41
N GLY A 278 8.81 16.45 16.68
CA GLY A 278 7.89 17.41 17.30
C GLY A 278 7.76 17.21 18.81
N HIS A 279 6.78 17.89 19.42
CA HIS A 279 6.49 17.67 20.83
C HIS A 279 5.96 16.27 21.10
N GLY A 280 6.42 15.67 22.18
CA GLY A 280 5.97 14.39 22.69
C GLY A 280 6.11 14.30 24.18
N TYR A 281 5.42 13.35 24.80
CA TYR A 281 5.48 13.09 26.22
C TYR A 281 5.20 11.62 26.52
N GLU A 282 5.48 11.23 27.75
CA GLU A 282 5.16 9.91 28.26
C GLU A 282 4.10 10.01 29.36
N HIS A 283 3.13 9.10 29.31
CA HIS A 283 2.10 8.96 30.35
C HIS A 283 1.78 7.48 30.53
N ALA A 284 1.86 7.01 31.76
CA ALA A 284 1.56 5.62 32.12
C ALA A 284 2.30 4.57 31.26
N GLY A 285 3.58 4.78 30.98
CA GLY A 285 4.43 3.90 30.16
C GLY A 285 4.11 3.92 28.65
N ARG A 286 3.25 4.83 28.19
CA ARG A 286 2.91 5.02 26.78
C ARG A 286 3.45 6.37 26.29
N ASN A 287 3.95 6.37 25.06
CA ASN A 287 4.46 7.57 24.41
C ASN A 287 3.40 8.19 23.51
N TYR A 288 3.27 9.50 23.57
CA TYR A 288 2.26 10.27 22.86
C TYR A 288 2.92 11.36 21.99
N LEU A 289 2.47 11.46 20.72
CA LEU A 289 2.90 12.48 19.78
C LEU A 289 1.85 13.59 19.74
N VAL A 290 2.32 14.84 19.87
CA VAL A 290 1.46 16.02 20.05
C VAL A 290 1.14 16.62 18.68
N ALA A 291 -0.14 16.76 18.34
CA ALA A 291 -0.60 17.44 17.11
C ALA A 291 -0.51 18.97 17.28
N VAL A 292 -0.44 19.72 16.17
CA VAL A 292 -0.29 21.19 16.20
C VAL A 292 -1.47 21.91 16.84
N ASP A 293 -2.66 21.30 16.83
CA ASP A 293 -3.90 21.81 17.43
C ASP A 293 -4.17 21.29 18.84
N ALA A 294 -3.24 20.54 19.44
CA ALA A 294 -3.42 20.00 20.78
C ALA A 294 -3.64 21.11 21.80
N PRO A 295 -4.59 20.93 22.75
CA PRO A 295 -4.85 21.91 23.79
C PRO A 295 -3.71 21.96 24.81
N GLN A 296 -3.68 22.99 25.65
CA GLN A 296 -2.78 23.09 26.79
C GLN A 296 -3.62 23.08 28.09
N PRO A 297 -3.39 22.13 29.00
CA PRO A 297 -2.47 20.99 28.89
C PRO A 297 -2.96 19.97 27.87
N TYR A 298 -2.04 19.28 27.17
CA TYR A 298 -2.43 18.20 26.27
C TYR A 298 -2.82 16.95 27.06
N ARG A 299 -3.72 16.16 26.49
CA ARG A 299 -4.25 14.93 27.07
C ARG A 299 -4.06 13.77 26.11
N PRO A 300 -4.03 12.51 26.60
CA PRO A 300 -3.90 11.33 25.75
C PRO A 300 -4.91 11.28 24.57
N GLU A 301 -6.15 11.74 24.79
CA GLU A 301 -7.22 11.75 23.78
C GLU A 301 -6.92 12.70 22.60
N ASN A 302 -6.12 13.72 22.85
CA ASN A 302 -5.73 14.73 21.86
C ASN A 302 -4.37 14.46 21.19
N CYS A 303 -3.78 13.28 21.42
CA CYS A 303 -2.45 12.90 20.98
C CYS A 303 -2.43 11.51 20.35
N ILE A 304 -1.43 11.22 19.54
CA ILE A 304 -1.26 9.90 18.90
C ILE A 304 -0.46 8.98 19.84
N CYS A 305 -1.05 7.87 20.26
CA CYS A 305 -0.34 6.85 21.03
C CYS A 305 0.59 6.03 20.12
N VAL A 306 1.89 6.08 20.39
CA VAL A 306 2.95 5.41 19.63
C VAL A 306 2.78 3.90 19.57
N GLN A 307 2.52 3.29 20.74
CA GLN A 307 2.38 1.83 20.85
C GLN A 307 1.18 1.31 20.07
N ARG A 308 0.09 2.08 20.00
CA ARG A 308 -1.10 1.74 19.19
C ARG A 308 -0.80 1.76 17.69
N VAL A 309 -0.03 2.74 17.20
CA VAL A 309 0.41 2.79 15.80
C VAL A 309 1.28 1.58 15.47
N MET A 310 2.27 1.27 16.32
CA MET A 310 3.15 0.12 16.08
C MET A 310 2.37 -1.21 16.12
N HIS A 311 1.42 -1.37 17.02
CA HIS A 311 0.56 -2.56 17.06
C HIS A 311 -0.17 -2.76 15.73
N LYS A 312 -0.78 -1.70 15.19
CA LYS A 312 -1.41 -1.74 13.86
C LYS A 312 -0.42 -2.03 12.73
N MET A 313 0.84 -1.57 12.80
CA MET A 313 1.88 -1.94 11.84
C MET A 313 2.21 -3.44 11.91
N GLN A 314 2.28 -4.00 13.12
CA GLN A 314 2.51 -5.44 13.34
C GLN A 314 1.38 -6.31 12.79
N GLU A 315 0.12 -5.89 12.92
CA GLU A 315 -1.05 -6.58 12.36
C GLU A 315 -0.96 -6.75 10.84
N ARG A 316 -0.25 -5.86 10.14
CA ARG A 316 -0.01 -5.93 8.69
C ARG A 316 1.02 -6.98 8.27
N GLN A 317 1.64 -7.70 9.22
CA GLN A 317 2.64 -8.74 8.97
C GLN A 317 3.83 -8.27 8.10
N THR A 318 4.23 -7.03 8.27
CA THR A 318 5.39 -6.44 7.58
C THR A 318 6.67 -7.24 7.84
N ALA A 319 7.58 -7.25 6.87
CA ALA A 319 8.88 -7.90 7.05
C ALA A 319 9.79 -7.10 8.01
N LEU A 320 9.61 -5.77 8.06
CA LEU A 320 10.30 -4.87 8.98
C LEU A 320 9.39 -3.68 9.30
N SER A 321 9.16 -3.41 10.58
CA SER A 321 8.49 -2.21 11.07
C SER A 321 9.46 -1.36 11.89
N VAL A 322 9.72 -0.14 11.43
CA VAL A 322 10.62 0.80 12.11
C VAL A 322 9.86 2.05 12.52
N MET A 323 10.05 2.47 13.75
CA MET A 323 9.51 3.71 14.30
C MET A 323 10.64 4.53 14.90
N LEU A 324 10.86 5.71 14.35
CA LEU A 324 11.90 6.65 14.75
C LEU A 324 11.25 7.92 15.28
N LEU A 325 11.55 8.28 16.52
CA LEU A 325 10.87 9.35 17.24
C LEU A 325 11.87 10.35 17.79
N ASP A 326 11.90 11.54 17.17
CA ASP A 326 12.68 12.68 17.65
C ASP A 326 11.78 13.60 18.47
N THR A 327 11.57 13.20 19.73
CA THR A 327 10.66 13.87 20.68
C THR A 327 11.19 13.82 22.10
N CYS A 328 10.77 14.80 22.92
CA CYS A 328 10.88 14.68 24.36
C CYS A 328 10.00 13.53 24.88
N ARG A 329 10.44 12.91 25.98
CA ARG A 329 9.69 11.87 26.68
C ARG A 329 9.52 12.19 28.18
N LYS A 330 9.43 13.47 28.52
CA LYS A 330 9.17 13.89 29.91
C LYS A 330 7.81 13.36 30.36
N TRP A 331 7.77 12.95 31.61
CA TRP A 331 6.52 12.57 32.26
C TRP A 331 5.61 13.77 32.40
N TYR A 332 4.40 13.63 31.93
CA TYR A 332 3.41 14.71 31.97
C TYR A 332 2.97 15.09 33.40
N ASN A 333 3.05 14.15 34.34
CA ASN A 333 2.71 14.39 35.74
C ASN A 333 3.83 13.85 36.64
N GLN A 334 4.47 14.72 37.39
CA GLN A 334 5.54 14.36 38.35
C GLN A 334 5.09 13.34 39.41
N ASN A 335 3.79 13.15 39.60
CA ASN A 335 3.21 12.18 40.53
C ASN A 335 2.85 10.83 39.85
N CYS A 336 3.12 10.64 38.57
CA CYS A 336 2.89 9.36 37.90
C CYS A 336 3.93 8.34 38.35
N ILE A 337 3.48 7.28 39.00
CA ILE A 337 4.29 6.08 39.21
C ILE A 337 4.51 5.45 37.82
N PRO A 338 5.77 5.12 37.43
CA PRO A 338 6.01 4.45 36.16
C PRO A 338 5.17 3.17 36.09
N SER A 339 4.19 3.13 35.19
CA SER A 339 3.47 1.91 34.96
C SER A 339 4.37 0.93 34.19
N ALA A 340 4.10 -0.37 34.34
CA ALA A 340 4.86 -1.41 33.68
C ALA A 340 4.98 -1.11 32.18
N ILE A 341 6.20 -1.15 31.65
CA ILE A 341 6.50 -0.96 30.22
C ILE A 341 5.64 -1.96 29.43
N MET A 342 4.85 -1.47 28.49
CA MET A 342 4.11 -2.35 27.58
C MET A 342 5.11 -3.19 26.79
N PRO A 343 5.12 -4.51 26.94
CA PRO A 343 6.04 -5.36 26.22
C PRO A 343 5.80 -5.24 24.70
N LEU A 344 6.88 -5.29 23.92
CA LEU A 344 6.77 -5.44 22.46
C LEU A 344 6.02 -6.73 22.15
N GLY A 345 5.06 -6.68 21.22
CA GLY A 345 4.31 -7.86 20.79
C GLY A 345 5.25 -8.95 20.24
N PRO A 346 4.87 -10.23 20.30
CA PRO A 346 5.70 -11.36 19.88
C PRO A 346 5.90 -11.49 18.37
N SER A 347 5.27 -10.63 17.56
CA SER A 347 5.26 -10.68 16.09
C SER A 347 6.63 -10.55 15.43
N GLY A 348 7.63 -9.96 16.09
CA GLY A 348 9.02 -9.86 15.61
C GLY A 348 9.23 -8.80 14.52
N ASN A 349 10.52 -8.58 14.16
CA ASN A 349 10.98 -7.64 13.13
C ASN A 349 10.50 -6.19 13.33
N THR A 350 10.41 -5.76 14.58
CA THR A 350 9.99 -4.42 14.99
C THR A 350 11.16 -3.69 15.65
N VAL A 351 11.33 -2.40 15.33
CA VAL A 351 12.37 -1.54 15.89
C VAL A 351 11.77 -0.20 16.29
N TYR A 352 12.04 0.22 17.51
CA TYR A 352 11.86 1.60 17.96
C TYR A 352 13.24 2.25 18.18
N GLY A 353 13.42 3.44 17.62
CA GLY A 353 14.52 4.35 17.93
C GLY A 353 13.95 5.64 18.52
N TYR A 354 14.15 5.83 19.82
CA TYR A 354 13.76 7.05 20.50
C TYR A 354 14.97 7.96 20.65
N ALA A 355 14.81 9.24 20.32
CA ALA A 355 15.85 10.25 20.51
C ALA A 355 16.25 10.42 22.00
N THR A 356 15.36 10.03 22.91
CA THR A 356 15.55 10.18 24.35
C THR A 356 15.19 8.90 25.10
N CYS A 357 15.84 8.67 26.23
CA CYS A 357 15.36 7.74 27.24
C CYS A 357 14.13 8.30 27.98
N GLU A 358 13.56 7.52 28.90
CA GLU A 358 12.42 7.95 29.71
C GLU A 358 12.78 9.18 30.56
N ASP A 359 11.83 10.10 30.73
CA ASP A 359 11.93 11.38 31.46
C ASP A 359 13.02 12.33 30.94
N ALA A 360 13.44 12.22 29.67
CA ALA A 360 14.46 13.07 29.07
C ALA A 360 13.92 14.03 28.01
N GLU A 361 14.69 15.08 27.72
CA GLU A 361 14.44 16.08 26.68
C GLU A 361 15.26 15.79 25.43
N ALA A 362 14.67 16.02 24.26
CA ALA A 362 15.38 16.09 22.99
C ALA A 362 15.86 17.52 22.74
N PHE A 363 17.07 17.64 22.19
CA PHE A 363 17.70 18.93 21.93
C PHE A 363 17.81 19.21 20.43
N GLU A 364 17.64 20.51 20.09
CA GLU A 364 17.90 21.04 18.74
C GLU A 364 19.26 21.74 18.72
N VAL A 365 19.96 21.65 17.60
CA VAL A 365 21.24 22.33 17.36
C VAL A 365 21.10 23.25 16.17
N GLN A 366 21.58 24.48 16.30
CA GLN A 366 21.73 25.39 15.18
C GLN A 366 23.17 25.35 14.66
N ASP A 367 23.33 25.03 13.39
CA ASP A 367 24.60 25.03 12.68
C ASP A 367 24.43 25.66 11.29
N GLY A 368 25.16 26.76 11.02
CA GLY A 368 25.13 27.44 9.73
C GLY A 368 23.74 27.87 9.25
N GLY A 369 22.89 28.36 10.16
CA GLY A 369 21.50 28.76 9.86
C GLY A 369 20.50 27.60 9.79
N LYS A 370 20.93 26.34 9.94
CA LYS A 370 20.08 25.15 10.03
C LYS A 370 19.80 24.80 11.48
N SER A 371 18.55 24.50 11.79
CA SER A 371 18.18 23.87 13.06
C SER A 371 17.86 22.40 12.79
N THR A 372 18.52 21.49 13.50
CA THR A 372 18.30 20.04 13.41
C THR A 372 18.22 19.42 14.79
N GLY A 373 17.40 18.38 14.95
CA GLY A 373 17.43 17.52 16.12
C GLY A 373 18.75 16.76 16.19
N ILE A 374 19.36 16.70 17.38
CA ILE A 374 20.65 16.01 17.52
C ILE A 374 20.55 14.53 17.17
N PHE A 375 19.46 13.88 17.53
CA PHE A 375 19.21 12.50 17.14
C PHE A 375 19.18 12.35 15.60
N THR A 376 18.40 13.18 14.93
CA THR A 376 18.26 13.13 13.48
C THR A 376 19.56 13.52 12.76
N LYS A 377 20.34 14.45 13.27
CA LYS A 377 21.69 14.77 12.78
C LYS A 377 22.56 13.51 12.67
N TYR A 378 22.63 12.72 13.73
CA TYR A 378 23.43 11.49 13.74
C TYR A 378 22.75 10.33 12.99
N LEU A 379 21.42 10.27 13.00
CA LEU A 379 20.67 9.33 12.16
C LEU A 379 21.00 9.52 10.68
N ASN A 380 20.97 10.74 10.19
CA ASN A 380 21.27 11.08 8.79
C ASN A 380 22.72 10.70 8.39
N LYS A 381 23.67 10.74 9.34
CA LYS A 381 25.04 10.33 9.12
C LYS A 381 25.19 8.82 8.86
N HIS A 382 24.34 7.99 9.47
CA HIS A 382 24.50 6.54 9.48
C HIS A 382 23.44 5.76 8.70
N ILE A 383 22.28 6.35 8.39
CA ILE A 383 21.09 5.65 7.87
C ILE A 383 21.30 4.96 6.52
N LEU A 384 22.23 5.42 5.68
CA LEU A 384 22.54 4.82 4.39
C LEU A 384 23.42 3.57 4.48
N GLN A 385 23.90 3.21 5.65
CA GLN A 385 24.77 2.04 5.84
C GLN A 385 23.98 0.75 5.63
N SER A 386 24.57 -0.23 4.98
CA SER A 386 23.97 -1.54 4.69
C SER A 386 24.03 -2.51 5.88
N GLU A 387 24.14 -1.98 7.09
CA GLU A 387 24.15 -2.75 8.33
C GLU A 387 22.76 -3.01 8.86
N LYS A 388 22.65 -3.96 9.80
CA LYS A 388 21.42 -4.20 10.55
C LYS A 388 20.89 -2.89 11.16
N VAL A 389 19.61 -2.64 11.03
CA VAL A 389 19.00 -1.37 11.48
C VAL A 389 19.30 -1.03 12.95
N THR A 390 19.42 -2.04 13.83
CA THR A 390 19.80 -1.80 15.23
C THR A 390 21.26 -1.35 15.38
N HIS A 391 22.18 -1.88 14.56
CA HIS A 391 23.58 -1.44 14.56
C HIS A 391 23.72 0.01 14.06
N VAL A 392 22.91 0.40 13.07
CA VAL A 392 22.82 1.81 12.64
C VAL A 392 22.41 2.69 13.82
N LEU A 393 21.37 2.31 14.57
CA LEU A 393 20.90 3.07 15.74
C LEU A 393 21.88 3.04 16.90
N GLU A 394 22.63 1.96 17.11
CA GLU A 394 23.72 1.88 18.11
C GLU A 394 24.82 2.89 17.77
N LYS A 395 25.23 3.03 16.51
CA LYS A 395 26.18 4.06 16.07
C LYS A 395 25.65 5.47 16.27
N VAL A 396 24.35 5.69 16.02
CA VAL A 396 23.70 6.97 16.33
C VAL A 396 23.81 7.27 17.83
N SER A 397 23.53 6.28 18.67
CA SER A 397 23.64 6.41 20.13
C SER A 397 25.05 6.71 20.60
N GLU A 398 26.06 6.03 20.02
CA GLU A 398 27.48 6.26 20.35
C GLU A 398 27.94 7.67 19.97
N ASP A 399 27.62 8.13 18.75
CA ASP A 399 28.02 9.46 18.29
C ASP A 399 27.30 10.57 19.07
N LEU A 400 25.99 10.39 19.35
CA LEU A 400 25.23 11.31 20.18
C LEU A 400 25.81 11.39 21.60
N GLY A 401 26.15 10.24 22.19
CA GLY A 401 26.74 10.19 23.54
C GLY A 401 28.10 10.88 23.67
N LYS A 402 28.83 11.05 22.55
CA LYS A 402 30.10 11.76 22.45
C LYS A 402 29.94 13.27 22.19
N ASP A 403 28.75 13.73 21.81
CA ASP A 403 28.49 15.14 21.51
C ASP A 403 28.51 15.97 22.77
N PRO A 404 29.45 16.95 22.92
CA PRO A 404 29.61 17.72 24.15
C PRO A 404 28.38 18.56 24.52
N LEU A 405 27.47 18.85 23.56
CA LEU A 405 26.26 19.64 23.80
C LEU A 405 25.22 18.88 24.63
N VAL A 406 25.19 17.54 24.49
CA VAL A 406 24.13 16.70 25.07
C VAL A 406 24.64 15.57 25.94
N THR A 407 25.94 15.41 26.10
CA THR A 407 26.55 14.43 27.00
C THR A 407 25.95 14.56 28.40
N GLY A 408 25.38 13.48 28.94
CA GLY A 408 24.71 13.44 30.24
C GLY A 408 23.31 14.06 30.28
N LYS A 409 22.77 14.54 29.13
CA LYS A 409 21.44 15.17 29.05
C LYS A 409 20.48 14.41 28.14
N GLN A 410 20.99 13.82 27.07
CA GLN A 410 20.19 13.06 26.10
C GLN A 410 20.85 11.72 25.80
N ALA A 411 20.08 10.65 25.76
CA ALA A 411 20.53 9.32 25.41
C ALA A 411 19.49 8.61 24.55
N VAL A 412 19.94 7.97 23.49
CA VAL A 412 19.08 7.19 22.59
C VAL A 412 18.61 5.92 23.27
N GLU A 413 17.33 5.60 23.16
CA GLU A 413 16.80 4.32 23.57
C GLU A 413 16.39 3.50 22.35
N ILE A 414 16.83 2.23 22.31
CA ILE A 414 16.51 1.30 21.22
C ILE A 414 15.75 0.11 21.79
N LYS A 415 14.52 -0.12 21.29
CA LYS A 415 13.71 -1.31 21.63
C LYS A 415 13.46 -2.10 20.34
N HIS A 416 13.67 -3.42 20.34
CA HIS A 416 13.44 -4.21 19.14
C HIS A 416 13.07 -5.67 19.43
N THR A 417 12.41 -6.28 18.43
CA THR A 417 12.11 -7.72 18.38
C THR A 417 12.64 -8.36 17.09
N LEU A 418 13.75 -7.84 16.54
CA LEU A 418 14.33 -8.35 15.30
C LEU A 418 14.78 -9.80 15.44
N LYS A 419 14.23 -10.67 14.61
CA LYS A 419 14.60 -12.09 14.47
C LYS A 419 15.63 -12.30 13.37
N GLU A 420 15.73 -11.37 12.42
CA GLU A 420 16.58 -11.42 11.24
C GLU A 420 17.44 -10.13 11.17
N PRO A 421 18.66 -10.20 10.63
CA PRO A 421 19.54 -9.02 10.53
C PRO A 421 19.14 -8.07 9.40
N ARG A 422 17.90 -7.57 9.39
CA ARG A 422 17.37 -6.69 8.34
C ARG A 422 17.99 -5.32 8.38
N SER A 423 18.30 -4.80 7.18
CA SER A 423 18.85 -3.48 6.92
C SER A 423 17.83 -2.62 6.16
N LEU A 424 17.85 -1.31 6.38
CA LEU A 424 17.09 -0.38 5.54
C LEU A 424 17.59 -0.37 4.07
N ALA A 425 18.85 -0.77 3.85
CA ALA A 425 19.47 -0.89 2.54
C ALA A 425 19.15 -2.22 1.82
N ASP A 426 18.43 -3.17 2.44
CA ASP A 426 18.04 -4.40 1.77
C ASP A 426 17.35 -4.13 0.44
N GLN A 427 17.61 -4.94 -0.57
CA GLN A 427 17.06 -4.73 -1.92
C GLN A 427 15.56 -4.96 -1.98
N VAL A 428 14.88 -4.19 -2.84
CA VAL A 428 13.46 -4.41 -3.15
C VAL A 428 13.32 -5.46 -4.24
N ARG A 429 12.57 -6.53 -3.96
CA ARG A 429 12.22 -7.59 -4.92
C ARG A 429 10.71 -7.75 -4.99
N THR A 430 10.13 -7.38 -6.13
CA THR A 430 8.69 -7.23 -6.37
C THR A 430 8.02 -8.45 -6.98
N THR A 431 8.64 -9.63 -6.95
CA THR A 431 8.08 -10.83 -7.59
C THR A 431 6.77 -11.28 -6.93
N GLY A 432 5.68 -11.28 -7.70
CA GLY A 432 4.41 -11.90 -7.31
C GLY A 432 3.36 -11.00 -6.64
N HIS A 433 3.63 -9.68 -6.47
CA HIS A 433 2.74 -8.74 -5.75
C HIS A 433 2.31 -7.53 -6.61
N THR A 434 1.95 -7.78 -7.88
CA THR A 434 1.68 -6.71 -8.87
C THR A 434 0.53 -5.77 -8.48
N ARG A 435 -0.53 -6.30 -7.88
CA ARG A 435 -1.70 -5.51 -7.47
C ARG A 435 -1.39 -4.59 -6.30
N GLU A 436 -0.75 -5.11 -5.27
CA GLU A 436 -0.38 -4.37 -4.06
C GLU A 436 0.67 -3.30 -4.37
N LEU A 437 1.62 -3.61 -5.25
CA LEU A 437 2.61 -2.65 -5.76
C LEU A 437 1.95 -1.52 -6.55
N HIS A 438 1.00 -1.86 -7.42
CA HIS A 438 0.26 -0.85 -8.19
C HIS A 438 -0.54 0.06 -7.25
N LEU A 439 -1.21 -0.49 -6.24
CA LEU A 439 -1.93 0.31 -5.24
C LEU A 439 -0.99 1.27 -4.51
N ARG A 440 0.18 0.79 -4.05
CA ARG A 440 1.19 1.63 -3.39
C ARG A 440 1.73 2.72 -4.32
N ASP A 441 1.98 2.38 -5.58
CA ASP A 441 2.44 3.35 -6.59
C ASP A 441 1.40 4.44 -6.83
N VAL A 442 0.13 4.07 -7.01
CA VAL A 442 -0.98 5.03 -7.20
C VAL A 442 -1.11 5.95 -5.99
N CYS A 443 -1.13 5.40 -4.77
CA CYS A 443 -1.24 6.20 -3.54
C CYS A 443 -0.04 7.12 -3.35
N TRP A 444 1.18 6.64 -3.63
CA TRP A 444 2.40 7.45 -3.52
C TRP A 444 2.41 8.58 -4.56
N ARG A 445 2.07 8.30 -5.82
CA ARG A 445 1.94 9.33 -6.86
C ARG A 445 0.91 10.37 -6.50
N GLN A 446 -0.25 9.93 -6.02
CA GLN A 446 -1.32 10.83 -5.57
C GLN A 446 -0.83 11.83 -4.52
N ALA A 447 0.07 11.42 -3.61
CA ALA A 447 0.62 12.28 -2.57
C ALA A 447 1.81 13.15 -3.04
N ASN A 448 2.47 12.81 -4.16
CA ASN A 448 3.75 13.42 -4.56
C ASN A 448 3.81 13.89 -6.02
N GLU A 449 2.81 13.59 -6.86
CA GLU A 449 2.81 14.00 -8.26
C GLU A 449 2.64 15.51 -8.38
N LEU A 450 3.59 16.13 -9.10
CA LEU A 450 3.58 17.57 -9.35
C LEU A 450 2.61 17.94 -10.46
N PRO A 451 1.97 19.13 -10.39
CA PRO A 451 1.25 19.67 -11.52
C PRO A 451 2.16 19.83 -12.74
N ARG A 452 1.59 19.66 -13.92
CA ARG A 452 2.35 19.84 -15.18
C ARG A 452 2.71 21.32 -15.35
N LYS A 453 3.93 21.58 -15.83
CA LYS A 453 4.36 22.92 -16.21
C LYS A 453 3.42 23.53 -17.25
N LYS A 454 3.26 24.84 -17.23
CA LYS A 454 2.39 25.61 -18.13
C LYS A 454 3.16 26.74 -18.80
N GLN A 455 2.94 26.92 -20.08
CA GLN A 455 3.39 28.10 -20.80
C GLN A 455 2.19 29.04 -20.95
N LEU A 456 2.38 30.29 -20.57
CA LEU A 456 1.36 31.34 -20.54
C LEU A 456 1.77 32.43 -21.52
N MET A 457 0.98 32.65 -22.56
CA MET A 457 1.17 33.73 -23.52
C MET A 457 0.27 34.90 -23.13
N PHE A 458 0.85 36.05 -22.81
CA PHE A 458 0.14 37.27 -22.50
C PHE A 458 -0.17 38.06 -23.76
N LEU A 459 -1.19 38.93 -23.71
CA LEU A 459 -1.62 39.74 -24.88
C LEU A 459 -0.53 40.70 -25.38
N CYS A 460 0.34 41.16 -24.47
CA CYS A 460 1.50 41.97 -24.79
C CYS A 460 2.64 41.23 -25.53
N GLY A 461 2.49 39.93 -25.81
CA GLY A 461 3.51 39.08 -26.48
C GLY A 461 4.59 38.54 -25.56
N VAL A 462 4.45 38.69 -24.26
CA VAL A 462 5.36 38.09 -23.26
C VAL A 462 4.94 36.66 -22.97
N GLU A 463 5.91 35.73 -23.01
CA GLU A 463 5.73 34.33 -22.63
C GLU A 463 6.31 34.08 -21.23
N VAL A 464 5.48 33.49 -20.34
CA VAL A 464 5.85 33.13 -18.98
C VAL A 464 5.72 31.61 -18.80
N GLU A 465 6.77 30.98 -18.32
CA GLU A 465 6.74 29.56 -17.94
C GLU A 465 6.41 29.42 -16.43
N LEU A 466 5.36 28.71 -16.10
CA LEU A 466 4.96 28.35 -14.74
C LEU A 466 5.36 26.90 -14.45
N CYS A 467 6.27 26.70 -13.51
CA CYS A 467 6.79 25.40 -13.06
C CYS A 467 6.46 25.15 -11.60
N PHE A 468 6.60 23.88 -11.16
CA PHE A 468 6.27 23.46 -9.82
C PHE A 468 7.34 22.55 -9.23
N SER A 469 7.56 22.64 -7.92
CA SER A 469 8.40 21.76 -7.13
C SER A 469 7.72 21.46 -5.79
N ALA A 470 7.96 20.28 -5.23
CA ALA A 470 7.51 19.94 -3.89
C ALA A 470 8.69 20.02 -2.91
N LEU A 471 8.50 20.73 -1.82
CA LEU A 471 9.42 20.69 -0.68
C LEU A 471 9.07 19.52 0.25
N PHE A 472 7.78 19.33 0.45
CA PHE A 472 7.18 18.23 1.18
C PHE A 472 5.91 17.78 0.46
N SER A 473 5.34 16.64 0.81
CA SER A 473 4.11 16.16 0.19
C SER A 473 2.90 17.10 0.43
N ASN A 474 3.00 18.05 1.39
CA ASN A 474 2.00 19.06 1.65
C ASN A 474 2.49 20.51 1.47
N VAL A 475 3.64 20.71 0.83
CA VAL A 475 4.20 22.03 0.52
C VAL A 475 4.65 22.08 -0.93
N LEU A 476 3.92 22.85 -1.75
CA LEU A 476 4.20 23.08 -3.15
C LEU A 476 4.84 24.47 -3.34
N VAL A 477 5.79 24.57 -4.25
CA VAL A 477 6.32 25.86 -4.70
C VAL A 477 6.01 26.02 -6.19
N ALA A 478 5.37 27.12 -6.53
CA ALA A 478 5.17 27.56 -7.89
C ALA A 478 6.24 28.59 -8.27
N PHE A 479 6.85 28.43 -9.43
CA PHE A 479 7.87 29.33 -9.98
C PHE A 479 7.39 29.91 -11.30
N ALA A 480 7.57 31.21 -11.49
CA ALA A 480 7.31 31.84 -12.76
C ALA A 480 8.60 32.47 -13.32
N THR A 481 8.83 32.28 -14.61
CA THR A 481 10.00 32.79 -15.32
C THR A 481 9.58 33.35 -16.66
N VAL A 482 10.00 34.58 -16.99
CA VAL A 482 9.84 35.18 -18.31
C VAL A 482 10.78 34.48 -19.29
N LYS A 483 10.23 33.92 -20.38
CA LYS A 483 11.00 33.24 -21.42
C LYS A 483 11.31 34.15 -22.60
N THR A 484 10.31 34.87 -23.08
CA THR A 484 10.43 35.77 -24.21
C THR A 484 9.68 37.05 -23.93
N THR A 485 10.24 38.17 -24.37
CA THR A 485 9.62 39.52 -24.29
C THR A 485 9.48 40.09 -25.67
N ASP A 486 8.36 40.75 -25.95
CA ASP A 486 8.18 41.55 -27.15
C ASP A 486 9.01 42.88 -27.03
N SER A 487 9.54 43.35 -28.15
CA SER A 487 10.35 44.59 -28.20
C SER A 487 9.61 45.84 -27.71
N ARG A 488 8.29 45.81 -27.64
CA ARG A 488 7.41 46.88 -27.15
C ARG A 488 7.21 46.90 -25.65
N VAL A 489 7.80 45.94 -24.93
CA VAL A 489 7.58 45.75 -23.51
C VAL A 489 8.89 45.92 -22.73
N GLN A 490 8.85 46.77 -21.69
CA GLN A 490 9.97 47.02 -20.76
C GLN A 490 9.54 46.75 -19.31
N ASP A 491 10.52 46.59 -18.43
CA ASP A 491 10.34 46.47 -16.97
C ASP A 491 9.32 45.37 -16.56
N CYS A 492 9.44 44.19 -17.18
CA CYS A 492 8.58 43.05 -16.85
C CYS A 492 8.85 42.55 -15.45
N THR A 493 7.79 42.48 -14.65
CA THR A 493 7.80 41.83 -13.32
C THR A 493 6.59 40.93 -13.18
N ILE A 494 6.78 39.78 -12.51
CA ILE A 494 5.72 38.79 -12.27
C ILE A 494 5.38 38.79 -10.79
N THR A 495 4.08 38.68 -10.47
CA THR A 495 3.62 38.35 -9.12
C THR A 495 2.70 37.15 -9.16
N LEU A 496 2.87 36.25 -8.18
CA LEU A 496 2.08 35.04 -8.04
C LEU A 496 1.18 35.14 -6.80
N SER A 497 -0.05 34.67 -6.94
CA SER A 497 -0.96 34.50 -5.82
C SER A 497 -1.83 33.25 -6.03
N SER A 498 -2.52 32.77 -4.97
CA SER A 498 -3.37 31.57 -5.04
C SER A 498 -4.83 31.86 -4.71
N ILE A 499 -5.71 31.05 -5.28
CA ILE A 499 -7.15 31.03 -4.98
C ILE A 499 -7.51 29.56 -4.65
N PRO A 500 -7.93 29.22 -3.42
CA PRO A 500 -8.02 30.11 -2.26
C PRO A 500 -6.64 30.64 -1.81
N PRO A 501 -6.59 31.76 -1.08
CA PRO A 501 -5.33 32.27 -0.54
C PRO A 501 -4.79 31.26 0.49
N ILE A 502 -3.51 30.94 0.36
CA ILE A 502 -2.80 30.00 1.25
C ILE A 502 -1.68 30.79 1.94
N GLU A 503 -1.66 30.73 3.27
CA GLU A 503 -0.62 31.37 4.07
C GLU A 503 0.71 30.62 3.96
N ASP A 504 1.81 31.36 3.79
CA ASP A 504 3.16 30.81 3.89
C ASP A 504 3.58 30.74 5.36
N ILE A 505 3.62 29.53 5.91
CA ILE A 505 4.02 29.29 7.30
C ILE A 505 5.51 29.59 7.58
N PHE A 506 6.33 29.74 6.52
CA PHE A 506 7.76 30.06 6.60
C PHE A 506 8.04 31.56 6.60
N SER A 507 7.07 32.41 6.32
CA SER A 507 7.23 33.87 6.20
C SER A 507 7.28 34.62 7.55
N LYS A 508 7.37 33.92 8.70
CA LYS A 508 7.46 34.57 10.01
C LYS A 508 8.81 35.26 10.21
N PRO A 509 8.85 36.43 10.89
CA PRO A 509 10.07 37.20 11.05
C PRO A 509 11.17 36.40 11.77
N GLY A 510 12.30 36.23 11.15
CA GLY A 510 13.50 35.59 11.70
C GLY A 510 14.11 34.44 10.92
N GLY A 511 13.55 34.04 9.76
CA GLY A 511 14.04 32.84 9.10
C GLY A 511 13.94 32.77 7.57
N SER A 512 13.46 33.79 6.85
CA SER A 512 13.02 33.59 5.47
C SER A 512 14.14 33.45 4.42
N GLU A 513 15.16 34.29 4.41
CA GLU A 513 16.16 34.28 3.32
C GLU A 513 17.19 33.14 3.45
N GLU A 514 17.66 32.86 4.67
CA GLU A 514 18.56 31.72 4.92
C GLU A 514 17.85 30.38 4.69
N MET A 515 16.61 30.26 5.13
CA MET A 515 15.81 29.06 4.94
C MET A 515 15.53 28.79 3.47
N ASP A 516 15.25 29.82 2.67
CA ASP A 516 15.05 29.68 1.22
C ASP A 516 16.33 29.22 0.51
N SER A 517 17.50 29.71 0.92
CA SER A 517 18.78 29.26 0.36
C SER A 517 19.09 27.78 0.67
N LEU A 518 18.60 27.26 1.79
CA LEU A 518 18.76 25.88 2.22
C LEU A 518 17.76 24.92 1.53
N LEU A 519 16.55 25.43 1.24
CA LEU A 519 15.46 24.65 0.66
C LEU A 519 15.52 24.61 -0.87
N PHE A 520 16.10 25.62 -1.53
CA PHE A 520 16.18 25.71 -2.99
C PHE A 520 17.60 25.43 -3.49
N ASN A 521 17.69 24.67 -4.55
CA ASN A 521 18.96 24.43 -5.23
C ASN A 521 19.37 25.72 -5.96
N LYS A 522 20.58 26.23 -5.74
CA LYS A 522 21.10 27.51 -6.28
C LYS A 522 21.14 27.59 -7.82
N SER A 523 20.85 26.50 -8.53
CA SER A 523 20.90 26.43 -9.99
C SER A 523 19.68 27.01 -10.71
N TYR A 524 18.59 27.30 -9.99
CA TYR A 524 17.36 27.84 -10.56
C TYR A 524 17.05 29.19 -9.93
N ASN A 525 17.10 30.27 -10.75
CA ASN A 525 16.78 31.63 -10.30
C ASN A 525 15.50 32.10 -11.02
N PRO A 526 14.29 31.83 -10.48
CA PRO A 526 13.04 32.27 -11.06
C PRO A 526 12.82 33.76 -10.83
N ASP A 527 12.05 34.42 -11.72
CA ASP A 527 11.68 35.83 -11.54
C ASP A 527 10.71 36.02 -10.36
N CYS A 528 9.90 35.00 -10.06
CA CYS A 528 8.99 35.00 -8.92
C CYS A 528 8.73 33.57 -8.44
N SER A 529 8.56 33.42 -7.12
CA SER A 529 8.15 32.18 -6.50
C SER A 529 6.99 32.38 -5.53
N LEU A 530 6.14 31.35 -5.39
CA LEU A 530 5.02 31.33 -4.44
C LEU A 530 5.05 29.98 -3.71
N ARG A 531 5.16 30.01 -2.38
CA ARG A 531 5.11 28.83 -1.54
C ARG A 531 3.69 28.60 -1.03
N LEU A 532 3.20 27.38 -1.15
CA LEU A 532 1.84 26.96 -0.84
C LEU A 532 1.90 25.84 0.18
N CYS A 533 1.65 26.20 1.44
CA CYS A 533 1.75 25.30 2.59
C CYS A 533 0.41 24.70 2.99
N SER A 534 0.44 23.68 3.85
CA SER A 534 -0.78 23.07 4.43
C SER A 534 -1.79 22.56 3.39
N LEU A 535 -1.31 21.99 2.28
CA LEU A 535 -2.17 21.50 1.19
C LEU A 535 -3.15 20.41 1.62
N GLN A 536 -2.89 19.70 2.72
CA GLN A 536 -3.83 18.74 3.31
C GLN A 536 -5.17 19.38 3.72
N LYS A 537 -5.21 20.69 3.93
CA LYS A 537 -6.43 21.45 4.30
C LYS A 537 -7.24 21.89 3.08
N LEU A 538 -6.70 21.77 1.87
CA LEU A 538 -7.31 22.26 0.65
C LEU A 538 -8.55 21.42 0.27
N LYS A 539 -9.73 22.03 0.29
CA LYS A 539 -11.01 21.39 -0.03
C LYS A 539 -11.40 21.52 -1.50
N GLU A 540 -10.99 22.59 -2.16
CA GLU A 540 -11.32 22.94 -3.54
C GLU A 540 -10.08 22.88 -4.44
N SER A 541 -10.28 23.02 -5.75
CA SER A 541 -9.18 23.11 -6.69
C SER A 541 -8.38 24.39 -6.48
N LEU A 542 -7.07 24.29 -6.56
CA LEU A 542 -6.13 25.38 -6.42
C LEU A 542 -5.93 26.08 -7.77
N VAL A 543 -6.10 27.39 -7.79
CA VAL A 543 -5.85 28.23 -8.95
C VAL A 543 -4.68 29.15 -8.66
N ILE A 544 -3.67 29.13 -9.50
CA ILE A 544 -2.56 30.07 -9.46
C ILE A 544 -2.92 31.28 -10.32
N LYS A 545 -2.90 32.45 -9.74
CA LYS A 545 -3.06 33.73 -10.41
C LYS A 545 -1.67 34.27 -10.72
N VAL A 546 -1.42 34.56 -11.98
CA VAL A 546 -0.17 35.13 -12.50
C VAL A 546 -0.46 36.54 -13.01
N ASP A 547 0.07 37.55 -12.33
CA ASP A 547 -0.04 38.95 -12.73
C ASP A 547 1.30 39.37 -13.35
N LEU A 548 1.26 39.75 -14.63
CA LEU A 548 2.38 40.30 -15.35
C LEU A 548 2.25 41.83 -15.36
N HIS A 549 3.23 42.50 -14.78
CA HIS A 549 3.35 43.97 -14.79
C HIS A 549 4.43 44.38 -15.79
N TYR A 550 4.13 45.30 -16.67
CA TYR A 550 5.08 45.77 -17.67
C TYR A 550 4.82 47.22 -18.05
N THR A 551 5.84 47.87 -18.62
CA THR A 551 5.75 49.20 -19.19
C THR A 551 5.69 49.09 -20.72
N ASN A 552 4.64 49.60 -21.34
CA ASN A 552 4.55 49.68 -22.80
C ASN A 552 5.48 50.79 -23.31
N GLN A 553 6.39 50.49 -24.25
CA GLN A 553 7.39 51.42 -24.76
C GLN A 553 6.79 52.62 -25.49
N ASP A 554 5.68 52.41 -26.22
CA ASP A 554 5.04 53.45 -27.02
C ASP A 554 4.26 54.44 -26.16
N SER A 555 3.47 53.93 -25.21
CA SER A 555 2.62 54.76 -24.35
C SER A 555 3.30 55.23 -23.06
N LYS A 556 4.44 54.64 -22.66
CA LYS A 556 5.12 54.81 -21.35
C LYS A 556 4.22 54.54 -20.14
N LEU A 557 3.09 53.87 -20.37
CA LEU A 557 2.15 53.52 -19.30
C LEU A 557 2.47 52.12 -18.75
N ARG A 558 2.29 51.98 -17.44
CA ARG A 558 2.40 50.70 -16.77
C ARG A 558 1.08 49.95 -16.89
N HIS A 559 1.17 48.71 -17.34
CA HIS A 559 0.03 47.78 -17.52
C HIS A 559 0.17 46.58 -16.65
N THR A 560 -0.96 45.94 -16.35
CA THR A 560 -1.01 44.67 -15.65
C THR A 560 -1.96 43.74 -16.40
N GLU A 561 -1.46 42.57 -16.78
CA GLU A 561 -2.27 41.49 -17.34
C GLU A 561 -2.31 40.34 -16.38
N THR A 562 -3.46 39.69 -16.25
CA THR A 562 -3.68 38.56 -15.31
C THR A 562 -4.07 37.32 -16.06
N GLN A 563 -3.40 36.21 -15.74
CA GLN A 563 -3.85 34.86 -16.12
C GLN A 563 -4.12 34.01 -14.90
N ARG A 564 -5.08 33.06 -15.03
CA ARG A 564 -5.47 32.13 -13.97
C ARG A 564 -5.28 30.69 -14.44
N VAL A 565 -4.49 29.94 -13.72
CA VAL A 565 -4.15 28.55 -14.03
C VAL A 565 -4.72 27.62 -12.96
N ASN A 566 -5.73 26.83 -13.30
CA ASN A 566 -6.23 25.79 -12.40
C ASN A 566 -5.28 24.59 -12.43
N ILE A 567 -4.73 24.23 -11.28
CA ILE A 567 -3.82 23.09 -11.08
C ILE A 567 -4.46 21.92 -10.32
N GLY A 568 -5.77 21.99 -10.05
CA GLY A 568 -6.52 20.96 -9.34
C GLY A 568 -6.16 20.86 -7.86
N LYS A 569 -6.12 19.66 -7.34
CA LYS A 569 -5.68 19.35 -5.96
C LYS A 569 -4.28 18.71 -6.01
N PRO A 570 -3.20 19.49 -5.93
CA PRO A 570 -1.85 18.97 -6.05
C PRO A 570 -1.40 18.22 -4.79
N LEU A 571 -0.46 17.29 -4.96
CA LEU A 571 0.18 16.56 -3.89
C LEU A 571 -0.87 15.92 -2.94
N VAL A 572 -0.61 15.96 -1.63
CA VAL A 572 -1.48 15.38 -0.59
C VAL A 572 -2.88 16.00 -0.52
N ALA A 573 -3.12 17.15 -1.15
CA ALA A 573 -4.46 17.73 -1.26
C ALA A 573 -5.46 16.77 -1.93
N SER A 574 -5.00 15.96 -2.88
CA SER A 574 -5.78 14.93 -3.55
C SER A 574 -6.15 13.76 -2.62
N CYS A 575 -5.39 13.56 -1.54
CA CYS A 575 -5.62 12.49 -0.54
C CYS A 575 -6.73 12.82 0.46
N GLU A 576 -7.20 14.08 0.53
CA GLU A 576 -8.31 14.55 1.37
C GLU A 576 -8.21 14.17 2.86
N LEU A 577 -7.04 14.38 3.48
CA LEU A 577 -6.77 14.00 4.87
C LEU A 577 -7.75 14.62 5.88
N TYR A 578 -8.38 15.74 5.54
CA TYR A 578 -9.39 16.42 6.37
C TYR A 578 -10.71 15.65 6.53
N ARG A 579 -10.98 14.62 5.69
CA ARG A 579 -12.27 13.88 5.70
C ARG A 579 -12.34 12.77 6.75
N GLY A 580 -11.26 12.43 7.43
CA GLY A 580 -11.15 11.26 8.32
C GLY A 580 -12.19 11.15 9.46
N ASN A 581 -12.97 12.21 9.76
CA ASN A 581 -13.95 12.22 10.85
C ASN A 581 -15.43 12.35 10.43
N HIS A 582 -15.77 12.47 9.13
CA HIS A 582 -17.15 12.73 8.71
C HIS A 582 -17.91 11.55 8.13
N VAL A 583 -17.28 10.42 7.82
CA VAL A 583 -17.95 9.29 7.16
C VAL A 583 -18.89 8.51 8.11
N ALA A 584 -18.69 8.61 9.42
CA ALA A 584 -19.54 7.94 10.42
C ALA A 584 -20.84 8.71 10.75
N SER A 585 -20.86 10.06 10.60
CA SER A 585 -22.05 10.88 10.93
C SER A 585 -23.07 10.97 9.79
N ASP A 586 -22.60 11.00 8.52
CA ASP A 586 -23.52 11.11 7.38
C ASP A 586 -24.29 9.81 7.07
N LYS A 587 -23.70 8.64 7.37
CA LYS A 587 -24.43 7.37 7.24
C LYS A 587 -25.49 7.18 8.33
N ARG A 588 -25.34 7.78 9.52
CA ARG A 588 -26.37 7.75 10.58
C ARG A 588 -27.51 8.71 10.30
N GLN A 589 -27.27 9.88 9.71
CA GLN A 589 -28.33 10.82 9.34
C GLN A 589 -29.15 10.34 8.14
N LYS A 590 -28.58 9.65 7.16
CA LYS A 590 -29.33 9.03 6.07
C LYS A 590 -30.12 7.78 6.49
N ALA A 591 -29.68 7.05 7.50
CA ALA A 591 -30.41 5.89 8.03
C ALA A 591 -31.57 6.29 8.94
N THR A 592 -31.52 7.44 9.61
CA THR A 592 -32.62 7.98 10.42
C THR A 592 -33.68 8.73 9.58
N SER A 593 -33.27 9.33 8.45
CA SER A 593 -34.20 10.00 7.52
C SER A 593 -34.99 9.02 6.64
N ALA A 594 -34.56 7.80 6.45
CA ALA A 594 -35.26 6.76 5.68
C ALA A 594 -36.26 5.93 6.51
N ARG A 595 -36.28 6.10 7.85
CA ARG A 595 -37.24 5.38 8.75
C ARG A 595 -38.43 6.19 9.20
N THR A 596 -38.60 7.43 8.74
CA THR A 596 -39.69 8.33 9.22
C THR A 596 -40.85 8.51 8.23
N VAL A 597 -40.91 7.77 7.12
CA VAL A 597 -41.96 7.96 6.08
C VAL A 597 -42.93 6.77 5.94
N GLU A 598 -42.73 5.67 6.64
CA GLU A 598 -43.74 4.57 6.63
C GLU A 598 -44.16 4.21 8.05
N ASN A 599 -45.17 4.87 8.59
CA ASN A 599 -46.14 4.32 9.55
C ASN A 599 -47.20 5.36 9.91
N ILE A 600 -48.22 5.46 9.09
CA ILE A 600 -49.55 5.88 9.48
C ILE A 600 -50.52 4.93 8.78
N SER A 601 -51.02 3.96 9.46
CA SER A 601 -52.45 3.56 9.55
C SER A 601 -52.61 2.14 10.11
N ASN A 602 -53.46 2.12 11.10
CA ASN A 602 -54.38 1.10 11.57
C ASN A 602 -54.05 0.28 12.83
N SER A 603 -54.77 0.78 13.83
CA SER A 603 -55.22 0.21 15.10
C SER A 603 -55.77 -1.20 15.06
N LYS A 604 -55.42 -2.04 16.03
CA LYS A 604 -56.33 -2.68 17.04
C LYS A 604 -55.56 -3.73 17.83
N ALA A 605 -55.58 -3.58 19.15
CA ALA A 605 -55.31 -4.63 20.16
C ALA A 605 -56.60 -5.47 20.37
N PRO A 606 -56.67 -6.52 21.21
CA PRO A 606 -55.73 -7.04 22.21
C PRO A 606 -55.71 -8.60 22.37
N THR A 607 -54.98 -9.03 23.39
CA THR A 607 -55.15 -10.18 24.30
C THR A 607 -54.28 -11.44 24.16
N ASN A 608 -53.47 -11.60 25.23
CA ASN A 608 -53.26 -12.72 26.17
C ASN A 608 -52.75 -14.11 25.80
N GLN A 609 -51.84 -14.51 26.68
CA GLN A 609 -51.54 -15.83 27.30
C GLN A 609 -50.36 -16.60 26.75
N SER A 610 -49.28 -16.54 27.54
CA SER A 610 -48.71 -17.55 28.47
C SER A 610 -48.45 -18.95 27.93
N LEU A 611 -47.20 -19.41 28.06
CA LEU A 611 -46.85 -20.60 28.86
C LEU A 611 -45.36 -20.94 28.72
N ALA A 612 -44.80 -21.24 29.87
CA ALA A 612 -43.47 -21.66 30.22
C ALA A 612 -43.01 -23.02 29.63
N CYS A 613 -41.73 -23.27 29.62
CA CYS A 613 -41.08 -24.34 30.35
C CYS A 613 -39.55 -24.38 30.15
N HIS A 614 -38.85 -24.39 31.26
CA HIS A 614 -37.45 -24.80 31.50
C HIS A 614 -37.32 -26.34 31.48
N PRO A 615 -36.18 -26.97 31.88
CA PRO A 615 -34.74 -26.73 31.77
C PRO A 615 -33.94 -27.99 31.39
N PHE A 616 -32.60 -27.97 31.32
CA PHE A 616 -31.71 -29.00 31.90
C PHE A 616 -30.26 -28.59 32.03
N THR A 617 -29.73 -28.80 33.21
CA THR A 617 -28.44 -28.61 33.82
C THR A 617 -27.42 -29.70 33.52
N ARG A 618 -26.09 -29.40 33.67
CA ARG A 618 -25.08 -30.11 34.49
C ARG A 618 -23.77 -29.35 34.53
N LYS A 619 -23.37 -29.06 35.60
CA LYS A 619 -22.41 -29.00 36.70
C LYS A 619 -21.15 -29.84 36.53
N ALA A 620 -19.97 -29.25 36.91
CA ALA A 620 -18.97 -29.67 37.88
C ALA A 620 -17.90 -28.58 37.97
N VAL A 621 -17.71 -27.88 39.01
CA VAL A 621 -17.13 -28.00 40.37
C VAL A 621 -15.63 -28.28 40.35
N CYS A 622 -14.83 -27.24 40.77
CA CYS A 622 -13.96 -27.22 41.95
C CYS A 622 -13.23 -25.88 42.11
N ALA A 623 -13.34 -25.34 43.30
CA ALA A 623 -12.65 -24.18 43.87
C ALA A 623 -11.56 -24.71 44.86
N PRO A 624 -10.81 -23.90 45.69
CA PRO A 624 -10.90 -22.49 46.03
C PRO A 624 -9.55 -21.74 46.26
N ASN A 625 -9.64 -20.44 46.25
CA ASN A 625 -9.00 -19.26 46.88
C ASN A 625 -7.71 -19.35 47.74
N PRO A 626 -6.94 -18.23 47.95
CA PRO A 626 -7.47 -17.09 48.70
C PRO A 626 -7.11 -15.66 48.20
N ALA A 627 -7.84 -14.73 48.77
CA ALA A 627 -7.92 -13.29 48.58
C ALA A 627 -6.70 -12.45 48.95
N THR A 628 -6.53 -11.32 48.27
CA THR A 628 -6.02 -10.05 48.80
C THR A 628 -6.59 -8.85 48.03
N PRO A 629 -6.53 -7.60 48.52
CA PRO A 629 -7.69 -6.71 48.54
C PRO A 629 -7.77 -5.77 47.35
N ARG A 630 -8.98 -5.30 47.07
CA ARG A 630 -9.34 -4.26 46.12
C ARG A 630 -8.63 -2.92 46.46
N SER A 631 -7.88 -2.40 45.47
CA SER A 631 -7.68 -0.96 45.34
C SER A 631 -8.54 -0.50 44.17
N ASN A 632 -9.44 0.43 44.43
CA ASN A 632 -10.28 1.10 43.42
C ASN A 632 -9.36 2.01 42.60
N GLU A 633 -9.08 1.64 41.37
CA GLU A 633 -8.64 2.57 40.34
C GLU A 633 -9.79 2.75 39.32
N PRO A 634 -10.02 3.99 38.85
CA PRO A 634 -11.03 4.24 37.83
C PRO A 634 -10.58 3.61 36.50
N GLU A 635 -11.34 2.63 36.03
CA GLU A 635 -11.24 2.15 34.65
C GLU A 635 -11.66 3.30 33.73
N GLU A 636 -10.67 4.03 33.23
CA GLU A 636 -10.89 5.03 32.19
C GLU A 636 -11.26 4.35 30.86
N ASN A 637 -12.26 4.90 30.26
CA ASN A 637 -12.95 4.63 29.00
C ASN A 637 -12.06 4.34 27.77
N ASP A 638 -11.10 3.44 27.82
CA ASP A 638 -10.30 2.98 26.67
C ASP A 638 -11.10 2.05 25.73
N GLU A 639 -12.19 1.41 26.22
CA GLU A 639 -13.03 0.52 25.41
C GLU A 639 -13.86 1.26 24.36
N ASN A 640 -14.28 2.50 24.60
CA ASN A 640 -15.07 3.27 23.63
C ASN A 640 -14.25 3.78 22.44
N GLU A 641 -12.95 3.99 22.58
CA GLU A 641 -12.08 4.34 21.44
C GLU A 641 -11.72 3.12 20.57
N LEU A 642 -11.60 1.92 21.17
CA LEU A 642 -11.35 0.69 20.42
C LEU A 642 -12.54 0.30 19.54
N GLN A 643 -13.78 0.52 19.98
CA GLN A 643 -14.99 0.21 19.19
C GLN A 643 -15.16 1.12 17.97
N ASN A 644 -14.64 2.36 18.00
CA ASN A 644 -14.71 3.27 16.85
C ASN A 644 -13.71 2.96 15.74
N PHE A 645 -12.74 2.04 15.97
CA PHE A 645 -11.73 1.63 15.00
C PHE A 645 -12.00 0.26 14.34
N TYR A 646 -13.04 -0.47 14.76
CA TYR A 646 -13.31 -1.86 14.36
C TYR A 646 -14.52 -2.02 13.44
N TYR A 647 -14.75 -1.14 12.45
CA TYR A 647 -15.65 -1.47 11.35
C TYR A 647 -14.91 -1.34 10.02
N PRO A 648 -14.76 -2.47 9.27
CA PRO A 648 -14.35 -2.43 7.87
C PRO A 648 -15.46 -1.84 6.99
N PRO A 649 -15.13 -1.47 5.74
CA PRO A 649 -16.04 -0.77 4.83
C PRO A 649 -17.24 -1.59 4.42
#